data_15b366af78617b3efd4dc117206f64c0
#
_entry.id   15b366af78617b3efd4dc117206f64c0
#
_cell.length_a   1.000
_cell.length_b   1.000
_cell.length_c   1.000
_cell.angle_alpha   90.00
_cell.angle_beta   90.00
_cell.angle_gamma   90.00
#
_symmetry.space_group_name_H-M   'P 1'
#
loop_
_entity.id
_entity.type
_entity.pdbx_description
1 polymer ?
#
loop_
_entity_poly.entity_id
_entity_poly.type
_entity_poly.pdbx_seq_one_letter_code
_entity_poly.pdbx_strand_id
1 'polypeptide(L)'
;MERALRGSWILLLAVLALAGAPADACAQTATQQREAAVLKARAGQMAEAQALLRAMLASGVDDGLVAMDLVTLLQQDGKPADAVAVFEKAAKPDPPDYALVAATRAYRDLGRYDDAARLARAGTRRFPGDSVWPLLLSLVLSDAGRTAEALEVLRTPAAARAAPVERLLAEGYAWRRAGNTGAALNVYGEAIRLSRGNQGVRSEAAGVLLDVGAPWGAAAIAGNTRPIEGQQAGAMVRWGEQVRAPEPARRFDGTDAALARLDALLAALPTDDKDLRRRLRLDRLVALRDRVRMKEAMEEGDALSADGPLPAFAEQAYGDALLYMRRPEDARDAYNRILAQSPKDVQARYGAFFAAVELDDFATAYATIDLLTSEQPVWRSYRNDPARHDNPERGYAETMAAQARYYGNQLGEAWDRLVKLSDAAPANGNTRLALYQVANGRGWPRRAQEEAEIAAGLAPRDLGSRIALIEVAINAYRFTEAERMLDELRALYPEDLAVRRLARDLDAKRRWLLEVKVQPSSSDGGGTNAAGQALISEARLYSPPIADNWRLFALGDYSYANPPEGFVQRGRAGGGVEWRVPWLTATVYPTQSWGTLVKAGGGATVDWWVTDHIELSGSAELFSADTPLRALLFGITANEYAAKATYRWHESRSVAASFAYLPFTDGNQRVAGGLTYKERLINIPRFDLTGRAEAYASTNTLGGLTPYYNPSQDLSLVGGLLAEHVLWRRYDNSLVQALSADAGLYAEQGYASNWIGTLNYEHRWRFDPLTEFRYGVMLMRRVYDGSVENTLGFTIGLRQRI
;
A
#
# COMPACT_ATOMS: atom_id res chain seq x y z
N MET A 1 -38.67 -6.88 -7.45
CA MET A 1 -39.49 -7.02 -8.69
C MET A 1 -40.55 -8.11 -8.59
N GLU A 2 -40.26 -9.28 -7.98
CA GLU A 2 -41.26 -10.35 -7.84
C GLU A 2 -42.48 -10.02 -6.99
N ARG A 3 -42.37 -9.21 -5.94
CA ARG A 3 -43.49 -8.81 -5.07
C ARG A 3 -44.39 -7.73 -5.67
N ALA A 4 -43.93 -6.88 -6.54
CA ALA A 4 -44.75 -5.83 -7.18
C ALA A 4 -45.65 -6.39 -8.30
N LEU A 5 -45.21 -7.51 -8.92
CA LEU A 5 -45.98 -8.18 -9.96
C LEU A 5 -47.03 -9.19 -9.44
N ARG A 6 -47.04 -9.46 -8.11
CA ARG A 6 -48.02 -10.40 -7.49
C ARG A 6 -49.40 -9.81 -7.29
N GLY A 7 -49.58 -8.50 -7.45
CA GLY A 7 -50.86 -7.84 -7.15
C GLY A 7 -51.87 -7.75 -8.27
N SER A 8 -51.51 -7.98 -9.54
CA SER A 8 -52.37 -7.67 -10.68
C SER A 8 -53.09 -8.83 -11.34
N TRP A 9 -52.90 -10.08 -10.84
CA TRP A 9 -53.46 -11.26 -11.53
C TRP A 9 -54.60 -11.94 -10.81
N ILE A 10 -55.34 -11.28 -9.90
CA ILE A 10 -56.43 -11.85 -9.13
C ILE A 10 -57.81 -11.65 -9.78
N LEU A 11 -57.91 -10.95 -10.92
CA LEU A 11 -59.20 -10.51 -11.43
C LEU A 11 -59.57 -10.98 -12.87
N LEU A 12 -59.23 -12.22 -13.25
CA LEU A 12 -59.74 -12.72 -14.55
C LEU A 12 -59.97 -14.22 -14.57
N LEU A 13 -60.89 -14.73 -13.75
CA LEU A 13 -61.46 -16.10 -13.94
C LEU A 13 -62.75 -16.25 -13.13
N ALA A 14 -63.74 -15.43 -13.48
CA ALA A 14 -65.10 -15.67 -13.07
C ALA A 14 -66.00 -15.19 -14.21
N VAL A 15 -66.35 -16.05 -15.15
CA VAL A 15 -67.59 -16.19 -15.94
C VAL A 15 -67.28 -17.24 -16.99
N LEU A 16 -67.87 -18.39 -16.82
CA LEU A 16 -68.36 -19.26 -17.83
C LEU A 16 -68.81 -20.64 -17.15
N ALA A 17 -69.93 -20.63 -16.58
CA ALA A 17 -70.65 -21.87 -16.33
C ALA A 17 -72.03 -21.65 -16.89
N LEU A 18 -72.38 -22.36 -17.97
CA LEU A 18 -73.69 -22.93 -18.29
C LEU A 18 -73.78 -23.18 -19.80
N ALA A 19 -73.58 -24.39 -20.22
CA ALA A 19 -74.54 -25.08 -21.07
C ALA A 19 -73.95 -26.38 -21.66
N GLY A 20 -74.47 -27.51 -21.30
CA GLY A 20 -74.83 -28.52 -22.31
C GLY A 20 -74.05 -29.82 -22.28
N ALA A 21 -74.60 -30.81 -21.59
CA ALA A 21 -74.69 -32.21 -21.91
C ALA A 21 -73.49 -33.19 -21.67
N PRO A 22 -73.72 -34.42 -21.31
CA PRO A 22 -72.84 -35.29 -20.55
C PRO A 22 -71.92 -36.12 -21.46
N ALA A 23 -70.69 -35.88 -21.37
CA ALA A 23 -69.68 -36.84 -21.75
C ALA A 23 -68.62 -36.88 -20.67
N ASP A 24 -68.43 -38.07 -20.09
CA ASP A 24 -67.32 -38.46 -19.25
C ASP A 24 -67.33 -38.01 -17.79
N ALA A 25 -67.94 -38.80 -16.96
CA ALA A 25 -67.83 -38.75 -15.51
C ALA A 25 -66.35 -38.78 -15.01
N CYS A 26 -65.42 -39.27 -15.83
CA CYS A 26 -63.99 -39.29 -15.55
C CYS A 26 -63.36 -37.94 -15.84
N ALA A 27 -63.71 -37.20 -16.87
CA ALA A 27 -63.22 -35.86 -17.20
C ALA A 27 -63.71 -34.77 -16.23
N GLN A 28 -65.00 -34.91 -15.81
CA GLN A 28 -65.56 -34.03 -14.77
C GLN A 28 -64.82 -34.16 -13.43
N THR A 29 -64.51 -35.44 -13.03
CA THR A 29 -63.73 -35.67 -11.79
C THR A 29 -62.31 -35.13 -11.83
N ALA A 30 -61.59 -35.21 -12.95
CA ALA A 30 -60.23 -34.67 -13.10
C ALA A 30 -60.21 -33.14 -13.00
N THR A 31 -61.15 -32.51 -13.70
CA THR A 31 -61.26 -31.03 -13.64
C THR A 31 -61.62 -30.57 -12.24
N GLN A 32 -62.51 -31.18 -11.55
CA GLN A 32 -62.92 -30.84 -10.17
C GLN A 32 -61.77 -31.03 -9.18
N GLN A 33 -60.98 -32.12 -9.32
CA GLN A 33 -59.82 -32.37 -8.47
C GLN A 33 -58.73 -31.34 -8.72
N ARG A 34 -58.51 -30.95 -9.97
CA ARG A 34 -57.54 -29.90 -10.33
C ARG A 34 -57.98 -28.55 -9.77
N GLU A 35 -59.26 -28.18 -9.91
CA GLU A 35 -59.79 -26.93 -9.31
C GLU A 35 -59.65 -26.94 -7.79
N ALA A 36 -59.93 -28.07 -7.13
CA ALA A 36 -59.73 -28.21 -5.70
C ALA A 36 -58.25 -27.99 -5.30
N ALA A 37 -57.27 -28.49 -6.10
CA ALA A 37 -55.85 -28.21 -5.87
C ALA A 37 -55.52 -26.71 -6.03
N VAL A 38 -56.06 -26.05 -7.05
CA VAL A 38 -55.85 -24.58 -7.26
C VAL A 38 -56.47 -23.77 -6.11
N LEU A 39 -57.66 -24.17 -5.61
CA LEU A 39 -58.28 -23.53 -4.46
C LEU A 39 -57.46 -23.69 -3.18
N LYS A 40 -56.86 -24.87 -2.94
CA LYS A 40 -55.96 -25.10 -1.83
C LYS A 40 -54.70 -24.19 -1.93
N ALA A 41 -54.11 -24.09 -3.10
CA ALA A 41 -52.98 -23.18 -3.32
C ALA A 41 -53.33 -21.72 -3.01
N ARG A 42 -54.51 -21.24 -3.45
CA ARG A 42 -55.01 -19.91 -3.14
C ARG A 42 -55.27 -19.66 -1.65
N ALA A 43 -55.63 -20.74 -0.93
CA ALA A 43 -55.80 -20.71 0.53
C ALA A 43 -54.46 -20.78 1.30
N GLY A 44 -53.31 -20.78 0.60
CA GLY A 44 -51.99 -20.87 1.21
C GLY A 44 -51.51 -22.29 1.52
N GLN A 45 -52.31 -23.32 1.19
CA GLN A 45 -52.01 -24.75 1.38
C GLN A 45 -51.16 -25.28 0.19
N MET A 46 -50.01 -24.68 -0.06
CA MET A 46 -49.20 -24.94 -1.26
C MET A 46 -48.69 -26.38 -1.35
N ALA A 47 -48.23 -26.95 -0.23
CA ALA A 47 -47.75 -28.34 -0.17
C ALA A 47 -48.85 -29.37 -0.48
N GLU A 48 -50.06 -29.16 0.07
CA GLU A 48 -51.20 -30.05 -0.21
C GLU A 48 -51.67 -29.95 -1.66
N ALA A 49 -51.70 -28.74 -2.23
CA ALA A 49 -52.01 -28.53 -3.63
C ALA A 49 -51.06 -29.25 -4.58
N GLN A 50 -49.75 -29.14 -4.32
CA GLN A 50 -48.71 -29.84 -5.10
C GLN A 50 -48.83 -31.35 -4.94
N ALA A 51 -49.09 -31.86 -3.73
CA ALA A 51 -49.25 -33.29 -3.48
C ALA A 51 -50.47 -33.87 -4.26
N LEU A 52 -51.60 -33.12 -4.29
CA LEU A 52 -52.78 -33.52 -5.02
C LEU A 52 -52.55 -33.59 -6.54
N LEU A 53 -51.89 -32.55 -7.12
CA LEU A 53 -51.54 -32.53 -8.55
C LEU A 53 -50.54 -33.65 -8.90
N ARG A 54 -49.55 -33.91 -8.04
CA ARG A 54 -48.61 -35.04 -8.23
C ARG A 54 -49.34 -36.41 -8.19
N ALA A 55 -50.28 -36.60 -7.27
CA ALA A 55 -51.08 -37.81 -7.18
C ALA A 55 -51.93 -38.00 -8.43
N MET A 56 -52.53 -36.93 -8.96
CA MET A 56 -53.30 -36.99 -10.23
C MET A 56 -52.41 -37.43 -11.40
N LEU A 57 -51.19 -36.83 -11.55
CA LEU A 57 -50.24 -37.23 -12.59
C LEU A 57 -49.77 -38.67 -12.42
N ALA A 58 -49.54 -39.14 -11.18
CA ALA A 58 -49.11 -40.53 -10.89
C ALA A 58 -50.23 -41.57 -11.19
N SER A 59 -51.50 -41.19 -11.03
CA SER A 59 -52.64 -42.03 -11.33
C SER A 59 -53.10 -41.98 -12.80
N GLY A 60 -52.40 -41.20 -13.65
CA GLY A 60 -52.74 -41.01 -15.06
C GLY A 60 -53.96 -40.11 -15.30
N VAL A 61 -54.43 -39.41 -14.29
CA VAL A 61 -55.56 -38.47 -14.38
C VAL A 61 -55.00 -37.10 -14.75
N ASP A 62 -54.87 -36.81 -16.04
CA ASP A 62 -54.36 -35.53 -16.56
C ASP A 62 -55.31 -35.06 -17.68
N ASP A 63 -55.93 -33.89 -17.49
CA ASP A 63 -56.69 -33.18 -18.50
C ASP A 63 -55.82 -32.37 -19.44
N GLY A 64 -54.52 -32.56 -19.40
CA GLY A 64 -53.53 -31.77 -20.15
C GLY A 64 -53.13 -30.48 -19.47
N LEU A 65 -53.69 -30.16 -18.31
CA LEU A 65 -53.41 -28.95 -17.57
C LEU A 65 -52.83 -29.20 -16.16
N VAL A 66 -52.99 -30.42 -15.63
CA VAL A 66 -52.52 -30.79 -14.29
C VAL A 66 -51.01 -30.56 -14.15
N ALA A 67 -50.25 -31.01 -15.13
CA ALA A 67 -48.82 -30.77 -15.17
C ALA A 67 -48.48 -29.30 -15.24
N MET A 68 -49.23 -28.52 -15.99
CA MET A 68 -49.01 -27.08 -16.18
C MET A 68 -49.32 -26.26 -14.92
N ASP A 69 -50.37 -26.63 -14.21
CA ASP A 69 -50.72 -26.06 -12.92
C ASP A 69 -49.64 -26.42 -11.87
N LEU A 70 -49.13 -27.66 -11.89
CA LEU A 70 -48.04 -28.08 -11.00
C LEU A 70 -46.75 -27.29 -11.27
N VAL A 71 -46.38 -27.06 -12.55
CA VAL A 71 -45.22 -26.19 -12.93
C VAL A 71 -45.37 -24.82 -12.31
N THR A 72 -46.54 -24.22 -12.41
CA THR A 72 -46.83 -22.91 -11.88
C THR A 72 -46.74 -22.86 -10.36
N LEU A 73 -47.31 -23.82 -9.66
CA LEU A 73 -47.23 -23.89 -8.19
C LEU A 73 -45.83 -24.18 -7.69
N LEU A 74 -45.06 -25.00 -8.37
CA LEU A 74 -43.66 -25.29 -8.02
C LEU A 74 -42.78 -24.04 -8.19
N GLN A 75 -42.94 -23.29 -9.28
CA GLN A 75 -42.21 -22.06 -9.50
C GLN A 75 -42.58 -21.02 -8.43
N GLN A 76 -43.88 -20.90 -8.10
CA GLN A 76 -44.33 -19.96 -7.05
C GLN A 76 -43.82 -20.33 -5.65
N ASP A 77 -43.62 -21.63 -5.40
CA ASP A 77 -43.10 -22.16 -4.13
C ASP A 77 -41.55 -22.10 -4.05
N GLY A 78 -40.87 -21.49 -5.04
CA GLY A 78 -39.41 -21.41 -5.07
C GLY A 78 -38.70 -22.75 -5.36
N LYS A 79 -39.36 -23.66 -6.09
CA LYS A 79 -38.81 -24.96 -6.50
C LYS A 79 -38.58 -25.03 -8.04
N PRO A 80 -37.70 -24.18 -8.60
CA PRO A 80 -37.55 -24.04 -10.05
C PRO A 80 -37.03 -25.34 -10.71
N ALA A 81 -36.20 -26.13 -10.04
CA ALA A 81 -35.68 -27.37 -10.57
C ALA A 81 -36.81 -28.40 -10.79
N ASP A 82 -37.71 -28.53 -9.82
CA ASP A 82 -38.88 -29.40 -9.92
C ASP A 82 -39.85 -28.91 -11.01
N ALA A 83 -40.06 -27.60 -11.08
CA ALA A 83 -40.90 -26.98 -12.08
C ALA A 83 -40.43 -27.29 -13.51
N VAL A 84 -39.13 -27.11 -13.77
CA VAL A 84 -38.49 -27.44 -15.05
C VAL A 84 -38.62 -28.95 -15.37
N ALA A 85 -38.34 -29.82 -14.41
CA ALA A 85 -38.44 -31.29 -14.62
C ALA A 85 -39.86 -31.71 -15.00
N VAL A 86 -40.90 -31.15 -14.36
CA VAL A 86 -42.27 -31.40 -14.70
C VAL A 86 -42.62 -30.85 -16.09
N PHE A 87 -42.18 -29.64 -16.41
CA PHE A 87 -42.42 -28.99 -17.70
C PHE A 87 -41.82 -29.79 -18.87
N GLU A 88 -40.56 -30.18 -18.74
CA GLU A 88 -39.84 -30.96 -19.75
C GLU A 88 -40.47 -32.37 -19.94
N LYS A 89 -40.86 -32.99 -18.86
CA LYS A 89 -41.51 -34.33 -18.89
C LYS A 89 -42.90 -34.30 -19.54
N ALA A 90 -43.63 -33.21 -19.29
CA ALA A 90 -44.98 -33.07 -19.85
C ALA A 90 -45.00 -32.87 -21.37
N ALA A 91 -43.86 -32.31 -21.92
CA ALA A 91 -43.58 -32.12 -23.35
C ALA A 91 -44.79 -31.63 -24.17
N LYS A 92 -45.62 -30.76 -23.59
CA LYS A 92 -46.87 -30.33 -24.22
C LYS A 92 -46.55 -29.39 -25.40
N PRO A 93 -47.05 -29.68 -26.64
CA PRO A 93 -46.73 -28.86 -27.81
C PRO A 93 -47.21 -27.41 -27.69
N ASP A 94 -48.31 -27.22 -26.95
CA ASP A 94 -49.00 -25.93 -26.82
C ASP A 94 -49.39 -25.63 -25.37
N PRO A 95 -48.40 -25.33 -24.48
CA PRO A 95 -48.72 -25.06 -23.10
C PRO A 95 -49.46 -23.75 -22.92
N PRO A 96 -50.33 -23.61 -21.92
CA PRO A 96 -51.04 -22.36 -21.67
C PRO A 96 -50.07 -21.23 -21.26
N ASP A 97 -50.50 -20.01 -21.50
CA ASP A 97 -49.69 -18.79 -21.28
C ASP A 97 -49.07 -18.73 -19.87
N TYR A 98 -49.87 -18.94 -18.83
CA TYR A 98 -49.44 -18.90 -17.43
C TYR A 98 -48.34 -19.93 -17.09
N ALA A 99 -48.45 -21.14 -17.68
CA ALA A 99 -47.45 -22.18 -17.46
C ALA A 99 -46.16 -21.89 -18.23
N LEU A 100 -46.28 -21.32 -19.41
CA LEU A 100 -45.13 -20.88 -20.21
C LEU A 100 -44.35 -19.76 -19.50
N VAL A 101 -45.05 -18.82 -18.88
CA VAL A 101 -44.45 -17.77 -18.05
C VAL A 101 -43.76 -18.38 -16.84
N ALA A 102 -44.44 -19.33 -16.15
CA ALA A 102 -43.84 -20.01 -14.98
C ALA A 102 -42.59 -20.81 -15.37
N ALA A 103 -42.64 -21.58 -16.46
CA ALA A 103 -41.47 -22.32 -16.96
C ALA A 103 -40.32 -21.39 -17.35
N THR A 104 -40.62 -20.29 -18.03
CA THR A 104 -39.58 -19.29 -18.39
C THR A 104 -38.89 -18.69 -17.15
N ARG A 105 -39.66 -18.40 -16.11
CA ARG A 105 -39.12 -17.92 -14.83
C ARG A 105 -38.30 -19.02 -14.15
N ALA A 106 -38.76 -20.26 -14.13
CA ALA A 106 -38.03 -21.37 -13.54
C ALA A 106 -36.67 -21.61 -14.24
N TYR A 107 -36.63 -21.58 -15.57
CA TYR A 107 -35.36 -21.66 -16.31
C TYR A 107 -34.41 -20.48 -15.99
N ARG A 108 -34.97 -19.26 -15.89
CA ARG A 108 -34.22 -18.09 -15.50
C ARG A 108 -33.61 -18.22 -14.09
N ASP A 109 -34.41 -18.71 -13.12
CA ASP A 109 -33.99 -18.88 -11.72
C ASP A 109 -32.88 -19.96 -11.60
N LEU A 110 -32.84 -20.91 -12.52
CA LEU A 110 -31.78 -21.92 -12.63
C LEU A 110 -30.54 -21.46 -13.41
N GLY A 111 -30.51 -20.23 -13.91
CA GLY A 111 -29.43 -19.75 -14.77
C GLY A 111 -29.41 -20.31 -16.20
N ARG A 112 -30.48 -21.07 -16.60
CA ARG A 112 -30.62 -21.63 -17.96
C ARG A 112 -31.20 -20.56 -18.90
N TYR A 113 -30.42 -19.47 -19.10
CA TYR A 113 -30.91 -18.26 -19.78
C TYR A 113 -31.25 -18.47 -21.26
N ASP A 114 -30.55 -19.35 -21.96
CA ASP A 114 -30.86 -19.62 -23.36
C ASP A 114 -32.22 -20.36 -23.53
N ASP A 115 -32.54 -21.28 -22.65
CA ASP A 115 -33.82 -21.96 -22.60
C ASP A 115 -34.93 -20.97 -22.25
N ALA A 116 -34.73 -20.16 -21.23
CA ALA A 116 -35.65 -19.10 -20.84
C ALA A 116 -35.88 -18.09 -21.99
N ALA A 117 -34.85 -17.65 -22.68
CA ALA A 117 -34.96 -16.71 -23.79
C ALA A 117 -35.66 -17.32 -24.98
N ARG A 118 -35.46 -18.62 -25.27
CA ARG A 118 -36.17 -19.35 -26.31
C ARG A 118 -37.68 -19.40 -26.03
N LEU A 119 -38.07 -19.73 -24.80
CA LEU A 119 -39.47 -19.74 -24.38
C LEU A 119 -40.08 -18.34 -24.41
N ALA A 120 -39.40 -17.34 -23.91
CA ALA A 120 -39.87 -15.95 -23.92
C ALA A 120 -40.09 -15.43 -25.37
N ARG A 121 -39.20 -15.76 -26.30
CA ARG A 121 -39.36 -15.42 -27.73
C ARG A 121 -40.54 -16.18 -28.36
N ALA A 122 -40.76 -17.44 -27.96
CA ALA A 122 -41.93 -18.22 -28.40
C ALA A 122 -43.23 -17.58 -27.86
N GLY A 123 -43.26 -17.19 -26.59
CA GLY A 123 -44.37 -16.46 -25.97
C GLY A 123 -44.68 -15.16 -26.67
N THR A 124 -43.62 -14.33 -26.98
CA THR A 124 -43.80 -13.07 -27.73
C THR A 124 -44.45 -13.29 -29.11
N ARG A 125 -44.08 -14.37 -29.84
CA ARG A 125 -44.67 -14.70 -31.13
C ARG A 125 -46.10 -15.20 -31.00
N ARG A 126 -46.39 -16.01 -30.00
CA ARG A 126 -47.69 -16.63 -29.79
C ARG A 126 -48.70 -15.67 -29.18
N PHE A 127 -48.28 -14.76 -28.32
CA PHE A 127 -49.12 -13.79 -27.63
C PHE A 127 -48.69 -12.35 -27.94
N PRO A 128 -48.77 -11.88 -29.19
CA PRO A 128 -48.19 -10.62 -29.61
C PRO A 128 -48.90 -9.37 -29.02
N GLY A 129 -50.07 -9.61 -28.37
CA GLY A 129 -50.80 -8.56 -27.63
C GLY A 129 -50.38 -8.39 -26.18
N ASP A 130 -49.66 -9.35 -25.62
CA ASP A 130 -49.31 -9.36 -24.21
C ASP A 130 -47.90 -8.82 -24.00
N SER A 131 -47.80 -7.73 -23.25
CA SER A 131 -46.57 -7.06 -22.92
C SER A 131 -45.72 -7.79 -21.86
N VAL A 132 -46.24 -8.80 -21.19
CA VAL A 132 -45.47 -9.62 -20.22
C VAL A 132 -44.29 -10.30 -20.92
N TRP A 133 -44.46 -10.76 -22.15
CA TRP A 133 -43.44 -11.52 -22.86
C TRP A 133 -42.20 -10.69 -23.23
N PRO A 134 -42.28 -9.52 -23.84
CA PRO A 134 -41.10 -8.70 -24.11
C PRO A 134 -40.43 -8.18 -22.82
N LEU A 135 -41.20 -7.89 -21.76
CA LEU A 135 -40.59 -7.54 -20.46
C LEU A 135 -39.85 -8.72 -19.88
N LEU A 136 -40.41 -9.94 -19.86
CA LEU A 136 -39.77 -11.13 -19.36
C LEU A 136 -38.52 -11.50 -20.18
N LEU A 137 -38.59 -11.39 -21.51
CA LEU A 137 -37.44 -11.58 -22.38
C LEU A 137 -36.31 -10.59 -22.06
N SER A 138 -36.62 -9.31 -21.83
CA SER A 138 -35.64 -8.32 -21.45
C SER A 138 -34.96 -8.67 -20.12
N LEU A 139 -35.71 -9.16 -19.11
CA LEU A 139 -35.12 -9.57 -17.83
C LEU A 139 -34.21 -10.78 -18.01
N VAL A 140 -34.59 -11.78 -18.78
CA VAL A 140 -33.78 -12.98 -19.09
C VAL A 140 -32.49 -12.58 -19.79
N LEU A 141 -32.57 -11.71 -20.82
CA LEU A 141 -31.40 -11.23 -21.56
C LEU A 141 -30.46 -10.38 -20.67
N SER A 142 -31.04 -9.63 -19.75
CA SER A 142 -30.25 -8.84 -18.77
C SER A 142 -29.45 -9.75 -17.84
N ASP A 143 -30.06 -10.82 -17.34
CA ASP A 143 -29.37 -11.79 -16.50
C ASP A 143 -28.32 -12.60 -17.28
N ALA A 144 -28.53 -12.82 -18.56
CA ALA A 144 -27.58 -13.44 -19.48
C ALA A 144 -26.42 -12.48 -19.88
N GLY A 145 -26.39 -11.25 -19.38
CA GLY A 145 -25.39 -10.25 -19.76
C GLY A 145 -25.57 -9.63 -21.16
N ARG A 146 -26.69 -9.91 -21.84
CA ARG A 146 -27.02 -9.46 -23.21
C ARG A 146 -27.77 -8.13 -23.17
N THR A 147 -27.18 -7.13 -22.52
CA THR A 147 -27.83 -5.84 -22.21
C THR A 147 -28.33 -5.09 -23.44
N ALA A 148 -27.55 -5.07 -24.52
CA ALA A 148 -27.94 -4.37 -25.74
C ALA A 148 -29.24 -4.97 -26.33
N GLU A 149 -29.37 -6.27 -26.40
CA GLU A 149 -30.55 -6.98 -26.87
C GLU A 149 -31.73 -6.78 -25.90
N ALA A 150 -31.49 -6.77 -24.60
CA ALA A 150 -32.52 -6.52 -23.58
C ALA A 150 -33.16 -5.14 -23.79
N LEU A 151 -32.34 -4.12 -24.01
CA LEU A 151 -32.80 -2.75 -24.26
C LEU A 151 -33.51 -2.60 -25.62
N GLU A 152 -33.08 -3.33 -26.64
CA GLU A 152 -33.72 -3.33 -27.96
C GLU A 152 -35.13 -3.95 -27.88
N VAL A 153 -35.30 -5.04 -27.15
CA VAL A 153 -36.61 -5.67 -26.91
C VAL A 153 -37.59 -4.66 -26.26
N LEU A 154 -37.15 -3.85 -25.35
CA LEU A 154 -37.97 -2.83 -24.67
C LEU A 154 -38.42 -1.68 -25.60
N ARG A 155 -37.79 -1.49 -26.74
CA ARG A 155 -38.15 -0.51 -27.76
C ARG A 155 -39.19 -1.03 -28.76
N THR A 156 -39.52 -2.31 -28.69
CA THR A 156 -40.49 -2.93 -29.62
C THR A 156 -41.91 -2.42 -29.37
N PRO A 157 -42.80 -2.40 -30.41
CA PRO A 157 -44.21 -2.06 -30.24
C PRO A 157 -44.94 -2.95 -29.22
N ALA A 158 -44.54 -4.20 -29.07
CA ALA A 158 -45.11 -5.12 -28.07
C ALA A 158 -44.78 -4.66 -26.64
N ALA A 159 -43.55 -4.27 -26.38
CA ALA A 159 -43.12 -3.74 -25.07
C ALA A 159 -43.75 -2.36 -24.77
N ALA A 160 -44.02 -1.56 -25.81
CA ALA A 160 -44.64 -0.24 -25.65
C ALA A 160 -46.10 -0.32 -25.12
N ARG A 161 -46.75 -1.48 -25.15
CA ARG A 161 -48.06 -1.73 -24.55
C ARG A 161 -48.02 -1.90 -23.04
N ALA A 162 -46.85 -2.19 -22.46
CA ALA A 162 -46.68 -2.22 -21.00
C ALA A 162 -46.91 -0.83 -20.38
N ALA A 163 -47.32 -0.84 -19.12
CA ALA A 163 -47.37 0.41 -18.39
C ALA A 163 -45.96 1.10 -18.38
N PRO A 164 -45.89 2.41 -18.55
CA PRO A 164 -44.61 3.11 -18.64
C PRO A 164 -43.65 2.80 -17.48
N VAL A 165 -44.21 2.65 -16.27
CA VAL A 165 -43.44 2.30 -15.06
C VAL A 165 -42.85 0.90 -15.16
N GLU A 166 -43.60 -0.11 -15.65
CA GLU A 166 -43.11 -1.49 -15.79
C GLU A 166 -41.97 -1.59 -16.79
N ARG A 167 -42.09 -0.88 -17.91
CA ARG A 167 -41.03 -0.80 -18.93
C ARG A 167 -39.75 -0.13 -18.37
N LEU A 168 -39.89 0.98 -17.64
CA LEU A 168 -38.77 1.65 -16.99
C LEU A 168 -38.13 0.78 -15.91
N LEU A 169 -38.91 -0.02 -15.16
CA LEU A 169 -38.36 -0.99 -14.22
C LEU A 169 -37.52 -2.06 -14.93
N ALA A 170 -37.98 -2.60 -16.04
CA ALA A 170 -37.20 -3.55 -16.82
C ALA A 170 -35.94 -2.94 -17.44
N GLU A 171 -36.02 -1.70 -17.92
CA GLU A 171 -34.87 -0.95 -18.45
C GLU A 171 -33.85 -0.65 -17.33
N GLY A 172 -34.30 -0.15 -16.19
CA GLY A 172 -33.44 0.11 -15.02
C GLY A 172 -32.76 -1.17 -14.54
N TYR A 173 -33.48 -2.30 -14.55
CA TYR A 173 -32.91 -3.61 -14.24
C TYR A 173 -31.81 -4.01 -15.23
N ALA A 174 -32.02 -3.81 -16.54
CA ALA A 174 -31.00 -4.09 -17.55
C ALA A 174 -29.72 -3.27 -17.35
N TRP A 175 -29.87 -1.99 -17.07
CA TRP A 175 -28.71 -1.13 -16.75
C TRP A 175 -28.02 -1.52 -15.43
N ARG A 176 -28.79 -1.89 -14.41
CA ARG A 176 -28.26 -2.38 -13.14
C ARG A 176 -27.42 -3.64 -13.33
N ARG A 177 -27.94 -4.61 -14.11
CA ARG A 177 -27.22 -5.87 -14.44
C ARG A 177 -25.96 -5.62 -15.26
N ALA A 178 -25.96 -4.57 -16.09
CA ALA A 178 -24.79 -4.12 -16.85
C ALA A 178 -23.77 -3.33 -16.01
N GLY A 179 -24.03 -3.10 -14.73
CA GLY A 179 -23.16 -2.29 -13.88
C GLY A 179 -23.18 -0.78 -14.19
N ASN A 180 -24.08 -0.32 -15.07
CA ASN A 180 -24.21 1.11 -15.39
C ASN A 180 -25.13 1.80 -14.40
N THR A 181 -24.59 2.08 -13.21
CA THR A 181 -25.28 2.71 -12.08
C THR A 181 -25.95 4.02 -12.46
N GLY A 182 -25.28 4.88 -13.23
CA GLY A 182 -25.81 6.20 -13.64
C GLY A 182 -27.04 6.07 -14.51
N ALA A 183 -27.02 5.20 -15.55
CA ALA A 183 -28.15 4.95 -16.41
C ALA A 183 -29.31 4.29 -15.63
N ALA A 184 -29.03 3.31 -14.77
CA ALA A 184 -30.03 2.66 -13.94
C ALA A 184 -30.76 3.68 -13.03
N LEU A 185 -30.02 4.55 -12.34
CA LEU A 185 -30.60 5.56 -11.44
C LEU A 185 -31.41 6.62 -12.18
N ASN A 186 -30.98 7.05 -13.38
CA ASN A 186 -31.75 7.97 -14.21
C ASN A 186 -33.12 7.38 -14.57
N VAL A 187 -33.13 6.12 -15.03
CA VAL A 187 -34.35 5.42 -15.42
C VAL A 187 -35.26 5.17 -14.21
N TYR A 188 -34.70 4.68 -13.08
CA TYR A 188 -35.51 4.52 -11.86
C TYR A 188 -36.02 5.83 -11.29
N GLY A 189 -35.28 6.94 -11.41
CA GLY A 189 -35.74 8.28 -11.03
C GLY A 189 -36.97 8.71 -11.81
N GLU A 190 -37.03 8.39 -13.12
CA GLU A 190 -38.22 8.60 -13.92
C GLU A 190 -39.37 7.69 -13.51
N ALA A 191 -39.10 6.42 -13.25
CA ALA A 191 -40.11 5.48 -12.75
C ALA A 191 -40.71 5.91 -11.39
N ILE A 192 -39.86 6.43 -10.46
CA ILE A 192 -40.31 6.99 -9.16
C ILE A 192 -41.28 8.16 -9.40
N ARG A 193 -40.93 9.06 -10.31
CA ARG A 193 -41.75 10.24 -10.62
C ARG A 193 -43.10 9.84 -11.20
N LEU A 194 -43.13 8.94 -12.18
CA LEU A 194 -44.36 8.47 -12.81
C LEU A 194 -45.25 7.62 -11.89
N SER A 195 -44.64 6.87 -10.98
CA SER A 195 -45.35 6.05 -9.98
C SER A 195 -45.80 6.85 -8.76
N ARG A 196 -45.62 8.19 -8.74
CA ARG A 196 -45.88 9.06 -7.60
C ARG A 196 -45.16 8.60 -6.32
N GLY A 197 -43.96 8.11 -6.48
CA GLY A 197 -43.12 7.68 -5.35
C GLY A 197 -43.51 6.31 -4.77
N ASN A 198 -44.02 5.41 -5.60
CA ASN A 198 -44.32 4.03 -5.17
C ASN A 198 -43.11 3.39 -4.47
N GLN A 199 -43.37 2.78 -3.31
CA GLN A 199 -42.34 2.24 -2.42
C GLN A 199 -41.52 1.09 -3.07
N GLY A 200 -42.18 0.24 -3.86
CA GLY A 200 -41.49 -0.83 -4.60
C GLY A 200 -40.47 -0.30 -5.59
N VAL A 201 -40.84 0.75 -6.33
CA VAL A 201 -39.96 1.43 -7.29
C VAL A 201 -38.78 2.11 -6.58
N ARG A 202 -39.04 2.75 -5.43
CA ARG A 202 -37.94 3.33 -4.60
C ARG A 202 -36.99 2.27 -4.09
N SER A 203 -37.50 1.11 -3.70
CA SER A 203 -36.65 -0.01 -3.23
C SER A 203 -35.72 -0.55 -4.31
N GLU A 204 -36.20 -0.63 -5.59
CA GLU A 204 -35.34 -1.01 -6.70
C GLU A 204 -34.22 0.01 -6.95
N ALA A 205 -34.55 1.31 -6.95
CA ALA A 205 -33.53 2.36 -7.07
C ALA A 205 -32.53 2.36 -5.91
N ALA A 206 -33.01 2.15 -4.67
CA ALA A 206 -32.16 2.00 -3.51
C ALA A 206 -31.21 0.79 -3.62
N GLY A 207 -31.70 -0.33 -4.19
CA GLY A 207 -30.92 -1.52 -4.49
C GLY A 207 -29.70 -1.23 -5.34
N VAL A 208 -29.84 -0.38 -6.37
CA VAL A 208 -28.69 0.04 -7.22
C VAL A 208 -27.61 0.73 -6.40
N LEU A 209 -28.00 1.62 -5.50
CA LEU A 209 -27.06 2.33 -4.64
C LEU A 209 -26.40 1.44 -3.61
N LEU A 210 -27.12 0.44 -3.11
CA LEU A 210 -26.55 -0.56 -2.20
C LEU A 210 -25.53 -1.45 -2.90
N ASP A 211 -25.78 -1.83 -4.16
CA ASP A 211 -24.86 -2.66 -4.94
C ASP A 211 -23.49 -1.99 -5.12
N VAL A 212 -23.45 -0.66 -5.24
CA VAL A 212 -22.21 0.12 -5.37
C VAL A 212 -21.71 0.71 -4.04
N GLY A 213 -22.33 0.35 -2.93
CA GLY A 213 -21.89 0.84 -1.63
C GLY A 213 -22.19 2.31 -1.35
N ALA A 214 -23.27 2.86 -1.88
CA ALA A 214 -23.70 4.24 -1.67
C ALA A 214 -24.95 4.31 -0.77
N PRO A 215 -24.80 4.15 0.51
CA PRO A 215 -25.86 3.86 1.47
C PRO A 215 -26.75 5.03 1.84
N TRP A 216 -26.18 6.23 1.99
CA TRP A 216 -26.98 7.43 2.26
C TRP A 216 -27.97 7.75 1.15
N GLY A 217 -27.51 7.57 -0.10
CA GLY A 217 -28.38 7.69 -1.24
C GLY A 217 -29.48 6.64 -1.24
N ALA A 218 -29.15 5.40 -0.90
CA ALA A 218 -30.14 4.32 -0.78
C ALA A 218 -31.17 4.62 0.31
N ALA A 219 -30.75 5.05 1.49
CA ALA A 219 -31.65 5.43 2.58
C ALA A 219 -32.52 6.65 2.22
N ALA A 220 -31.94 7.66 1.58
CA ALA A 220 -32.67 8.84 1.13
C ALA A 220 -33.78 8.50 0.11
N ILE A 221 -33.50 7.56 -0.81
CA ILE A 221 -34.49 7.14 -1.81
C ILE A 221 -35.55 6.20 -1.21
N ALA A 222 -35.13 5.23 -0.39
CA ALA A 222 -36.02 4.18 0.12
C ALA A 222 -36.96 4.66 1.21
N GLY A 223 -36.59 5.65 1.98
CA GLY A 223 -37.36 6.07 3.15
C GLY A 223 -37.40 4.96 4.23
N ASN A 224 -38.38 5.02 5.13
CA ASN A 224 -38.54 4.11 6.28
C ASN A 224 -39.15 2.75 5.89
N THR A 225 -38.49 1.93 5.07
CA THR A 225 -38.98 0.58 4.75
C THR A 225 -38.21 -0.51 5.48
N ARG A 226 -38.89 -1.38 6.18
CA ARG A 226 -38.37 -2.48 7.00
C ARG A 226 -37.39 -3.44 6.29
N PRO A 227 -37.55 -3.85 5.00
CA PRO A 227 -36.59 -4.73 4.33
C PRO A 227 -35.20 -4.14 4.15
N ILE A 228 -35.08 -2.80 4.22
CA ILE A 228 -33.85 -2.04 4.03
C ILE A 228 -33.17 -1.76 5.38
N GLU A 229 -33.83 -1.97 6.52
CA GLU A 229 -33.24 -1.64 7.84
C GLU A 229 -31.89 -2.30 8.11
N GLY A 230 -31.75 -3.58 7.79
CA GLY A 230 -30.47 -4.28 7.92
C GLY A 230 -29.40 -3.79 6.95
N GLN A 231 -29.83 -3.48 5.74
CA GLN A 231 -28.98 -2.91 4.71
C GLN A 231 -28.61 -1.46 5.03
N GLN A 232 -29.53 -0.68 5.60
CA GLN A 232 -29.27 0.68 6.06
C GLN A 232 -28.30 0.74 7.22
N ALA A 233 -28.34 -0.21 8.14
CA ALA A 233 -27.37 -0.24 9.25
C ALA A 233 -25.94 -0.43 8.76
N GLY A 234 -25.69 -1.40 7.89
CA GLY A 234 -24.41 -1.60 7.25
C GLY A 234 -23.98 -0.44 6.37
N ALA A 235 -24.95 0.20 5.76
CA ALA A 235 -24.80 1.35 4.92
C ALA A 235 -24.42 2.62 5.68
N MET A 236 -24.98 2.85 6.83
CA MET A 236 -24.63 4.01 7.69
C MET A 236 -23.19 3.96 8.17
N VAL A 237 -22.64 2.75 8.36
CA VAL A 237 -21.24 2.54 8.75
C VAL A 237 -20.25 3.02 7.69
N ARG A 238 -20.54 2.74 6.45
CA ARG A 238 -19.60 3.02 5.35
C ARG A 238 -19.41 4.50 5.07
N TRP A 239 -20.24 5.36 5.59
CA TRP A 239 -20.26 6.72 5.05
C TRP A 239 -20.28 7.87 6.02
N GLY A 240 -20.90 7.79 7.05
CA GLY A 240 -21.44 9.04 7.50
C GLY A 240 -20.68 9.70 8.58
N GLU A 241 -20.05 8.96 9.36
CA GLU A 241 -19.60 9.50 10.63
C GLU A 241 -18.12 9.82 10.64
N GLN A 242 -17.33 9.16 9.80
CA GLN A 242 -15.94 9.56 9.54
C GLN A 242 -15.83 10.98 8.96
N VAL A 243 -16.79 11.39 8.14
CA VAL A 243 -16.85 12.74 7.57
C VAL A 243 -17.36 13.78 8.56
N ARG A 244 -18.06 13.35 9.60
CA ARG A 244 -18.75 14.24 10.56
C ARG A 244 -18.23 14.17 11.99
N ALA A 245 -17.26 13.32 12.29
CA ALA A 245 -16.69 13.28 13.63
C ALA A 245 -15.94 14.59 13.93
N PRO A 246 -16.50 15.46 14.76
CA PRO A 246 -15.89 16.78 15.01
C PRO A 246 -14.60 16.66 15.81
N GLU A 247 -14.38 15.53 16.47
CA GLU A 247 -13.23 15.28 17.32
C GLU A 247 -12.57 13.92 17.02
N PRO A 248 -11.23 13.86 16.90
CA PRO A 248 -10.50 12.61 16.63
C PRO A 248 -10.80 11.48 17.62
N ALA A 249 -11.03 11.81 18.91
CA ALA A 249 -11.34 10.84 19.96
C ALA A 249 -12.66 10.12 19.74
N ARG A 250 -13.60 10.73 19.01
CA ARG A 250 -14.95 10.21 18.76
C ARG A 250 -15.14 9.67 17.34
N ARG A 251 -14.06 9.59 16.55
CA ARG A 251 -14.12 9.20 15.12
C ARG A 251 -14.75 7.84 14.84
N PHE A 252 -14.78 6.95 15.83
CA PHE A 252 -15.34 5.61 15.70
C PHE A 252 -16.69 5.41 16.39
N ASP A 253 -17.22 6.41 17.11
CA ASP A 253 -18.47 6.26 17.86
C ASP A 253 -19.58 5.64 16.99
N GLY A 254 -19.74 6.15 15.79
CA GLY A 254 -20.74 5.68 14.89
C GLY A 254 -20.43 4.35 14.23
N THR A 255 -19.18 4.11 13.88
CA THR A 255 -18.75 2.83 13.36
C THR A 255 -18.95 1.73 14.40
N ASP A 256 -18.62 1.99 15.67
CA ASP A 256 -18.85 1.07 16.79
C ASP A 256 -20.35 0.82 17.03
N ALA A 257 -21.19 1.87 16.99
CA ALA A 257 -22.64 1.72 17.11
C ALA A 257 -23.24 0.89 15.97
N ALA A 258 -22.74 1.07 14.77
CA ALA A 258 -23.22 0.32 13.61
C ALA A 258 -22.73 -1.12 13.60
N LEU A 259 -21.49 -1.40 14.01
CA LEU A 259 -21.01 -2.76 14.26
C LEU A 259 -21.88 -3.50 15.28
N ALA A 260 -22.17 -2.86 16.42
CA ALA A 260 -23.06 -3.42 17.44
C ALA A 260 -24.46 -3.74 16.88
N ARG A 261 -25.00 -2.87 16.03
CA ARG A 261 -26.30 -3.11 15.38
C ARG A 261 -26.23 -4.24 14.35
N LEU A 262 -25.16 -4.33 13.54
CA LEU A 262 -24.96 -5.43 12.60
C LEU A 262 -24.84 -6.77 13.34
N ASP A 263 -24.07 -6.81 14.42
CA ASP A 263 -23.91 -8.01 15.24
C ASP A 263 -25.24 -8.46 15.88
N ALA A 264 -26.04 -7.50 16.36
CA ALA A 264 -27.38 -7.80 16.90
C ALA A 264 -28.33 -8.33 15.81
N LEU A 265 -28.32 -7.76 14.61
CA LEU A 265 -29.11 -8.23 13.47
C LEU A 265 -28.68 -9.66 13.04
N LEU A 266 -27.39 -9.89 12.94
CA LEU A 266 -26.85 -11.22 12.58
C LEU A 266 -27.21 -12.29 13.61
N ALA A 267 -27.24 -11.93 14.89
CA ALA A 267 -27.66 -12.82 15.98
C ALA A 267 -29.17 -13.14 15.97
N ALA A 268 -29.99 -12.16 15.57
CA ALA A 268 -31.44 -12.29 15.51
C ALA A 268 -31.98 -12.95 14.23
N LEU A 269 -31.15 -13.04 13.17
CA LEU A 269 -31.56 -13.62 11.90
C LEU A 269 -31.69 -15.15 11.97
N PRO A 270 -32.75 -15.75 11.37
CA PRO A 270 -32.84 -17.17 11.16
C PRO A 270 -31.61 -17.70 10.38
N THR A 271 -31.18 -18.90 10.69
CA THR A 271 -30.00 -19.52 10.06
C THR A 271 -30.18 -19.86 8.59
N ASP A 272 -31.44 -19.98 8.13
CA ASP A 272 -31.85 -20.28 6.75
C ASP A 272 -31.89 -19.05 5.83
N ASP A 273 -31.91 -17.82 6.37
CA ASP A 273 -31.82 -16.60 5.56
C ASP A 273 -30.35 -16.30 5.17
N LYS A 274 -29.80 -17.14 4.29
CA LYS A 274 -28.40 -17.07 3.86
C LYS A 274 -28.08 -15.78 3.12
N ASP A 275 -28.99 -15.27 2.29
CA ASP A 275 -28.73 -14.10 1.45
C ASP A 275 -28.65 -12.82 2.27
N LEU A 276 -29.57 -12.59 3.20
CA LEU A 276 -29.53 -11.42 4.07
C LEU A 276 -28.34 -11.52 5.04
N ARG A 277 -28.08 -12.71 5.57
CA ARG A 277 -26.89 -12.95 6.42
C ARG A 277 -25.60 -12.62 5.70
N ARG A 278 -25.41 -13.11 4.45
CA ARG A 278 -24.23 -12.78 3.64
C ARG A 278 -24.13 -11.26 3.40
N ARG A 279 -25.26 -10.61 3.11
CA ARG A 279 -25.30 -9.17 2.88
C ARG A 279 -24.85 -8.38 4.11
N LEU A 280 -25.34 -8.71 5.29
CA LEU A 280 -24.94 -8.06 6.54
C LEU A 280 -23.47 -8.31 6.87
N ARG A 281 -22.94 -9.50 6.59
CA ARG A 281 -21.53 -9.82 6.76
C ARG A 281 -20.63 -9.03 5.81
N LEU A 282 -21.03 -8.80 4.56
CA LEU A 282 -20.33 -7.93 3.63
C LEU A 282 -20.25 -6.47 4.15
N ASP A 283 -21.35 -5.97 4.71
CA ASP A 283 -21.38 -4.64 5.32
C ASP A 283 -20.53 -4.62 6.60
N ARG A 284 -20.54 -5.69 7.40
CA ARG A 284 -19.71 -5.84 8.59
C ARG A 284 -18.21 -5.85 8.25
N LEU A 285 -17.81 -6.50 7.16
CA LEU A 285 -16.43 -6.48 6.65
C LEU A 285 -15.94 -5.06 6.42
N VAL A 286 -16.75 -4.24 5.73
CA VAL A 286 -16.42 -2.82 5.49
C VAL A 286 -16.33 -2.05 6.81
N ALA A 287 -17.26 -2.28 7.73
CA ALA A 287 -17.28 -1.66 9.04
C ALA A 287 -16.03 -2.00 9.88
N LEU A 288 -15.61 -3.25 9.87
CA LEU A 288 -14.40 -3.70 10.55
C LEU A 288 -13.15 -3.01 9.97
N ARG A 289 -13.07 -2.89 8.63
CA ARG A 289 -12.00 -2.15 7.96
C ARG A 289 -12.01 -0.68 8.38
N ASP A 290 -13.16 -0.02 8.36
CA ASP A 290 -13.30 1.40 8.72
C ASP A 290 -12.99 1.63 10.22
N ARG A 291 -13.28 0.66 11.08
CA ARG A 291 -12.92 0.67 12.50
C ARG A 291 -11.45 0.36 12.75
N VAL A 292 -10.70 0.01 11.70
CA VAL A 292 -9.30 -0.44 11.77
C VAL A 292 -9.13 -1.75 12.59
N ARG A 293 -10.17 -2.59 12.64
CA ARG A 293 -10.10 -3.98 13.17
C ARG A 293 -9.66 -4.92 12.06
N MET A 294 -8.47 -4.64 11.49
CA MET A 294 -8.01 -5.21 10.22
C MET A 294 -7.82 -6.72 10.24
N LYS A 295 -7.41 -7.30 11.37
CA LYS A 295 -7.32 -8.75 11.51
C LYS A 295 -8.70 -9.41 11.36
N GLU A 296 -9.71 -8.87 12.03
CA GLU A 296 -11.07 -9.39 11.95
C GLU A 296 -11.70 -9.14 10.57
N ALA A 297 -11.39 -7.99 9.95
CA ALA A 297 -11.79 -7.71 8.59
C ALA A 297 -11.20 -8.73 7.59
N MET A 298 -9.93 -9.08 7.75
CA MET A 298 -9.27 -10.10 6.93
C MET A 298 -9.92 -11.48 7.12
N GLU A 299 -10.12 -11.92 8.37
CA GLU A 299 -10.75 -13.19 8.71
C GLU A 299 -12.19 -13.29 8.17
N GLU A 300 -12.97 -12.19 8.25
CA GLU A 300 -14.31 -12.11 7.68
C GLU A 300 -14.29 -12.16 6.15
N GLY A 301 -13.31 -11.48 5.52
CA GLY A 301 -13.08 -11.52 4.08
C GLY A 301 -12.68 -12.89 3.58
N ASP A 302 -11.77 -13.59 4.27
CA ASP A 302 -11.38 -14.97 3.97
C ASP A 302 -12.62 -15.91 3.98
N ALA A 303 -13.44 -15.82 5.02
CA ALA A 303 -14.66 -16.63 5.15
C ALA A 303 -15.70 -16.32 4.06
N LEU A 304 -15.93 -15.04 3.77
CA LEU A 304 -16.88 -14.62 2.74
C LEU A 304 -16.43 -14.97 1.32
N SER A 305 -15.12 -14.93 1.06
CA SER A 305 -14.54 -15.32 -0.23
C SER A 305 -14.66 -16.82 -0.48
N ALA A 306 -14.58 -17.64 0.56
CA ALA A 306 -14.80 -19.08 0.48
C ALA A 306 -16.25 -19.43 0.09
N ASP A 307 -17.22 -18.61 0.50
CA ASP A 307 -18.65 -18.76 0.17
C ASP A 307 -19.02 -18.21 -1.22
N GLY A 308 -18.08 -17.61 -1.95
CA GLY A 308 -18.29 -17.06 -3.30
C GLY A 308 -17.68 -15.67 -3.51
N PRO A 309 -17.72 -15.13 -4.74
CA PRO A 309 -17.06 -13.87 -5.09
C PRO A 309 -17.61 -12.69 -4.27
N LEU A 310 -16.71 -11.78 -3.90
CA LEU A 310 -17.06 -10.56 -3.18
C LEU A 310 -17.49 -9.47 -4.18
N PRO A 311 -18.50 -8.63 -3.86
CA PRO A 311 -18.77 -7.42 -4.61
C PRO A 311 -17.63 -6.41 -4.42
N ALA A 312 -17.41 -5.51 -5.40
CA ALA A 312 -16.27 -4.60 -5.47
C ALA A 312 -16.02 -3.83 -4.16
N PHE A 313 -17.07 -3.33 -3.49
CA PHE A 313 -16.92 -2.57 -2.24
C PHE A 313 -16.38 -3.43 -1.08
N ALA A 314 -16.76 -4.70 -1.01
CA ALA A 314 -16.28 -5.63 0.01
C ALA A 314 -14.89 -6.17 -0.36
N GLU A 315 -14.63 -6.42 -1.64
CA GLU A 315 -13.32 -6.78 -2.16
C GLU A 315 -12.29 -5.67 -1.87
N GLN A 316 -12.68 -4.39 -2.03
CA GLN A 316 -11.84 -3.25 -1.66
C GLN A 316 -11.49 -3.29 -0.17
N ALA A 317 -12.48 -3.45 0.70
CA ALA A 317 -12.26 -3.51 2.15
C ALA A 317 -11.38 -4.70 2.56
N TYR A 318 -11.55 -5.83 1.91
CA TYR A 318 -10.72 -7.02 2.11
C TYR A 318 -9.27 -6.77 1.65
N GLY A 319 -9.08 -6.20 0.46
CA GLY A 319 -7.77 -5.80 -0.04
C GLY A 319 -7.04 -4.82 0.90
N ASP A 320 -7.75 -3.80 1.42
CA ASP A 320 -7.21 -2.84 2.38
C ASP A 320 -6.77 -3.54 3.68
N ALA A 321 -7.56 -4.50 4.17
CA ALA A 321 -7.22 -5.27 5.36
C ALA A 321 -5.99 -6.16 5.13
N LEU A 322 -5.90 -6.84 3.98
CA LEU A 322 -4.74 -7.64 3.59
C LEU A 322 -3.47 -6.80 3.51
N LEU A 323 -3.55 -5.61 2.88
CA LEU A 323 -2.40 -4.71 2.76
C LEU A 323 -1.93 -4.22 4.15
N TYR A 324 -2.85 -3.81 5.01
CA TYR A 324 -2.54 -3.43 6.39
C TYR A 324 -1.89 -4.59 7.18
N MET A 325 -2.35 -5.83 6.96
CA MET A 325 -1.80 -7.04 7.57
C MET A 325 -0.50 -7.54 6.92
N ARG A 326 0.11 -6.73 6.05
CA ARG A 326 1.37 -7.01 5.34
C ARG A 326 1.31 -8.24 4.42
N ARG A 327 0.15 -8.44 3.76
CA ARG A 327 -0.08 -9.45 2.72
C ARG A 327 -0.27 -8.77 1.34
N PRO A 328 0.73 -8.07 0.80
CA PRO A 328 0.57 -7.24 -0.40
C PRO A 328 0.30 -8.05 -1.67
N GLU A 329 0.75 -9.32 -1.76
CA GLU A 329 0.46 -10.20 -2.87
C GLU A 329 -1.05 -10.49 -2.97
N ASP A 330 -1.66 -10.88 -1.85
CA ASP A 330 -3.09 -11.18 -1.78
C ASP A 330 -3.94 -9.91 -1.96
N ALA A 331 -3.49 -8.78 -1.41
CA ALA A 331 -4.13 -7.49 -1.60
C ALA A 331 -4.15 -7.06 -3.07
N ARG A 332 -3.02 -7.21 -3.78
CA ARG A 332 -2.93 -6.94 -5.22
C ARG A 332 -3.94 -7.78 -5.99
N ASP A 333 -4.05 -9.06 -5.65
CA ASP A 333 -4.97 -9.97 -6.32
C ASP A 333 -6.44 -9.59 -6.07
N ALA A 334 -6.78 -9.09 -4.85
CA ALA A 334 -8.09 -8.56 -4.53
C ALA A 334 -8.40 -7.31 -5.38
N TYR A 335 -7.51 -6.33 -5.43
CA TYR A 335 -7.72 -5.14 -6.27
C TYR A 335 -7.80 -5.48 -7.76
N ASN A 336 -7.02 -6.44 -8.25
CA ASN A 336 -7.08 -6.88 -9.64
C ASN A 336 -8.42 -7.52 -9.99
N ARG A 337 -9.09 -8.23 -9.06
CA ARG A 337 -10.46 -8.73 -9.28
C ARG A 337 -11.46 -7.61 -9.49
N ILE A 338 -11.32 -6.49 -8.78
CA ILE A 338 -12.15 -5.30 -9.00
C ILE A 338 -11.84 -4.69 -10.38
N LEU A 339 -10.56 -4.51 -10.70
CA LEU A 339 -10.11 -3.89 -11.94
C LEU A 339 -10.47 -4.72 -13.18
N ALA A 340 -10.57 -6.04 -13.06
CA ALA A 340 -11.05 -6.90 -14.14
C ALA A 340 -12.51 -6.61 -14.54
N GLN A 341 -13.36 -6.20 -13.58
CA GLN A 341 -14.75 -5.85 -13.81
C GLN A 341 -14.93 -4.34 -14.09
N SER A 342 -14.12 -3.51 -13.43
CA SER A 342 -14.17 -2.05 -13.48
C SER A 342 -12.78 -1.47 -13.65
N PRO A 343 -12.21 -1.47 -14.87
CA PRO A 343 -10.81 -1.07 -15.12
C PRO A 343 -10.48 0.38 -14.73
N LYS A 344 -11.50 1.22 -14.55
CA LYS A 344 -11.37 2.63 -14.16
C LYS A 344 -11.71 2.92 -12.70
N ASP A 345 -11.88 1.88 -11.87
CA ASP A 345 -12.10 2.07 -10.45
C ASP A 345 -10.88 2.73 -9.80
N VAL A 346 -11.07 3.95 -9.33
CA VAL A 346 -10.00 4.81 -8.81
C VAL A 346 -9.44 4.24 -7.50
N GLN A 347 -10.29 3.74 -6.62
CA GLN A 347 -9.86 3.23 -5.32
C GLN A 347 -9.09 1.91 -5.47
N ALA A 348 -9.56 1.02 -6.33
CA ALA A 348 -8.86 -0.21 -6.65
C ALA A 348 -7.49 0.04 -7.32
N ARG A 349 -7.38 1.07 -8.16
CA ARG A 349 -6.10 1.48 -8.73
C ARG A 349 -5.13 2.02 -7.68
N TYR A 350 -5.60 2.82 -6.71
CA TYR A 350 -4.75 3.22 -5.57
C TYR A 350 -4.34 2.02 -4.73
N GLY A 351 -5.27 1.10 -4.45
CA GLY A 351 -4.95 -0.13 -3.73
C GLY A 351 -3.87 -0.97 -4.44
N ALA A 352 -4.03 -1.19 -5.75
CA ALA A 352 -3.05 -1.89 -6.59
C ALA A 352 -1.69 -1.16 -6.63
N PHE A 353 -1.70 0.17 -6.71
CA PHE A 353 -0.51 0.99 -6.62
C PHE A 353 0.24 0.79 -5.30
N PHE A 354 -0.44 0.89 -4.15
CA PHE A 354 0.20 0.68 -2.87
C PHE A 354 0.69 -0.76 -2.68
N ALA A 355 -0.06 -1.75 -3.16
CA ALA A 355 0.39 -3.14 -3.14
C ALA A 355 1.67 -3.35 -3.98
N ALA A 356 1.76 -2.70 -5.16
CA ALA A 356 2.96 -2.74 -5.99
C ALA A 356 4.16 -2.06 -5.31
N VAL A 357 3.95 -0.93 -4.62
CA VAL A 357 5.00 -0.27 -3.82
C VAL A 357 5.52 -1.18 -2.70
N GLU A 358 4.62 -1.85 -1.96
CA GLU A 358 5.00 -2.78 -0.88
C GLU A 358 5.72 -4.04 -1.41
N LEU A 359 5.50 -4.39 -2.68
CA LEU A 359 6.18 -5.49 -3.38
C LEU A 359 7.49 -5.07 -4.05
N ASP A 360 7.91 -3.81 -3.94
CA ASP A 360 9.03 -3.23 -4.69
C ASP A 360 8.85 -3.35 -6.23
N ASP A 361 7.64 -3.52 -6.73
CA ASP A 361 7.32 -3.50 -8.17
C ASP A 361 7.06 -2.06 -8.63
N PHE A 362 8.12 -1.27 -8.70
CA PHE A 362 8.03 0.14 -9.06
C PHE A 362 7.65 0.35 -10.54
N ALA A 363 7.89 -0.62 -11.41
CA ALA A 363 7.45 -0.52 -12.80
C ALA A 363 5.92 -0.49 -12.89
N THR A 364 5.25 -1.42 -12.21
CA THR A 364 3.78 -1.47 -12.11
C THR A 364 3.24 -0.27 -11.32
N ALA A 365 3.89 0.10 -10.21
CA ALA A 365 3.47 1.24 -9.40
C ALA A 365 3.47 2.54 -10.21
N TYR A 366 4.55 2.84 -10.94
CA TYR A 366 4.64 4.04 -11.78
C TYR A 366 3.62 4.04 -12.92
N ALA A 367 3.52 2.92 -13.64
CA ALA A 367 2.55 2.80 -14.73
C ALA A 367 1.11 3.03 -14.24
N THR A 368 0.75 2.44 -13.10
CA THR A 368 -0.59 2.55 -12.51
C THR A 368 -0.92 3.98 -12.10
N ILE A 369 -0.02 4.64 -11.36
CA ILE A 369 -0.29 5.97 -10.83
C ILE A 369 -0.21 7.07 -11.92
N ASP A 370 0.72 6.95 -12.87
CA ASP A 370 0.83 7.90 -13.98
C ASP A 370 -0.37 7.79 -14.93
N LEU A 371 -0.86 6.57 -15.20
CA LEU A 371 -2.09 6.36 -15.97
C LEU A 371 -3.29 6.99 -15.24
N LEU A 372 -3.46 6.70 -13.95
CA LEU A 372 -4.52 7.27 -13.13
C LEU A 372 -4.48 8.80 -13.16
N THR A 373 -3.28 9.38 -13.02
CA THR A 373 -3.08 10.83 -13.08
C THR A 373 -3.47 11.40 -14.44
N SER A 374 -3.07 10.75 -15.54
CA SER A 374 -3.35 11.23 -16.89
C SER A 374 -4.84 11.18 -17.23
N GLU A 375 -5.59 10.25 -16.67
CA GLU A 375 -7.03 10.10 -16.90
C GLU A 375 -7.88 11.05 -16.05
N GLN A 376 -7.33 11.65 -14.97
CA GLN A 376 -8.07 12.62 -14.17
C GLN A 376 -8.16 13.96 -14.88
N PRO A 377 -9.38 14.49 -15.11
CA PRO A 377 -9.52 15.82 -15.71
C PRO A 377 -9.00 16.90 -14.76
N VAL A 378 -8.46 17.98 -15.30
CA VAL A 378 -7.99 19.14 -14.52
C VAL A 378 -9.15 19.79 -13.75
N TRP A 379 -10.33 19.84 -14.40
CA TRP A 379 -11.55 20.43 -13.84
C TRP A 379 -12.68 19.43 -13.87
N ARG A 380 -13.53 19.48 -12.83
CA ARG A 380 -14.82 18.78 -12.84
C ARG A 380 -15.89 19.66 -13.46
N SER A 381 -16.73 19.05 -14.31
CA SER A 381 -17.94 19.70 -14.86
C SER A 381 -19.15 18.89 -14.42
N TYR A 382 -20.16 19.57 -13.92
CA TYR A 382 -21.42 18.94 -13.52
C TYR A 382 -22.51 19.26 -14.55
N ARG A 383 -23.46 18.35 -14.68
CA ARG A 383 -24.58 18.53 -15.61
C ARG A 383 -25.38 19.79 -15.24
N ASN A 384 -25.64 20.63 -16.23
CA ASN A 384 -26.35 21.92 -16.08
C ASN A 384 -25.63 22.98 -15.22
N ASP A 385 -24.37 22.79 -14.95
CA ASP A 385 -23.52 23.78 -14.30
C ASP A 385 -22.42 24.23 -15.28
N PRO A 386 -22.41 25.52 -15.74
CA PRO A 386 -21.39 26.02 -16.65
C PRO A 386 -20.05 26.28 -15.94
N ALA A 387 -20.03 26.25 -14.60
CA ALA A 387 -18.80 26.49 -13.85
C ALA A 387 -17.84 25.31 -13.95
N ARG A 388 -16.56 25.62 -13.89
CA ARG A 388 -15.50 24.64 -13.68
C ARG A 388 -15.23 24.53 -12.19
N HIS A 389 -15.20 23.30 -11.72
CA HIS A 389 -14.93 22.99 -10.32
C HIS A 389 -13.56 22.33 -10.18
N ASP A 390 -12.90 22.54 -9.07
CA ASP A 390 -11.63 21.88 -8.75
C ASP A 390 -11.82 20.38 -8.73
N ASN A 391 -10.79 19.65 -9.21
CA ASN A 391 -10.73 18.21 -9.12
C ASN A 391 -9.68 17.79 -8.07
N PRO A 392 -10.08 17.57 -6.81
CA PRO A 392 -9.15 17.15 -5.76
C PRO A 392 -8.49 15.80 -6.07
N GLU A 393 -9.15 14.91 -6.82
CA GLU A 393 -8.58 13.63 -7.24
C GLU A 393 -7.37 13.82 -8.15
N ARG A 394 -7.36 14.85 -8.99
CA ARG A 394 -6.21 15.19 -9.84
C ARG A 394 -5.01 15.58 -8.99
N GLY A 395 -5.21 16.51 -8.04
CA GLY A 395 -4.13 16.96 -7.16
C GLY A 395 -3.59 15.84 -6.27
N TYR A 396 -4.47 14.97 -5.77
CA TYR A 396 -4.07 13.80 -4.99
C TYR A 396 -3.27 12.81 -5.85
N ALA A 397 -3.75 12.47 -7.06
CA ALA A 397 -3.05 11.57 -7.97
C ALA A 397 -1.65 12.08 -8.35
N GLU A 398 -1.51 13.38 -8.65
CA GLU A 398 -0.21 13.99 -8.95
C GLU A 398 0.74 13.95 -7.76
N THR A 399 0.23 14.21 -6.55
CA THR A 399 1.04 14.09 -5.31
C THR A 399 1.48 12.65 -5.11
N MET A 400 0.59 11.66 -5.29
CA MET A 400 0.94 10.23 -5.20
C MET A 400 1.94 9.81 -6.29
N ALA A 401 1.84 10.34 -7.51
CA ALA A 401 2.80 10.08 -8.58
C ALA A 401 4.21 10.60 -8.22
N ALA A 402 4.30 11.73 -7.53
CA ALA A 402 5.56 12.24 -7.00
C ALA A 402 6.08 11.38 -5.82
N GLN A 403 5.19 10.99 -4.90
CA GLN A 403 5.56 10.11 -3.78
C GLN A 403 5.98 8.71 -4.25
N ALA A 404 5.42 8.20 -5.34
CA ALA A 404 5.89 6.96 -5.96
C ALA A 404 7.39 7.02 -6.29
N ARG A 405 7.86 8.14 -6.85
CA ARG A 405 9.30 8.37 -7.13
C ARG A 405 10.12 8.44 -5.84
N TYR A 406 9.59 9.06 -4.80
CA TYR A 406 10.21 9.07 -3.48
C TYR A 406 10.38 7.63 -2.93
N TYR A 407 9.34 6.79 -3.00
CA TYR A 407 9.43 5.38 -2.58
C TYR A 407 10.44 4.57 -3.41
N GLY A 408 10.57 4.88 -4.69
CA GLY A 408 11.57 4.29 -5.59
C GLY A 408 12.97 4.93 -5.51
N ASN A 409 13.22 5.76 -4.49
CA ASN A 409 14.51 6.46 -4.29
C ASN A 409 14.89 7.47 -5.39
N GLN A 410 13.93 7.92 -6.22
CA GLN A 410 14.13 8.93 -7.27
C GLN A 410 13.79 10.32 -6.74
N LEU A 411 14.56 10.76 -5.70
CA LEU A 411 14.24 11.95 -4.92
C LEU A 411 14.27 13.25 -5.73
N GLY A 412 15.12 13.33 -6.76
CA GLY A 412 15.20 14.49 -7.66
C GLY A 412 13.90 14.69 -8.44
N GLU A 413 13.42 13.63 -9.10
CA GLU A 413 12.16 13.68 -9.86
C GLU A 413 10.96 13.96 -8.96
N ALA A 414 10.92 13.32 -7.78
CA ALA A 414 9.89 13.56 -6.77
C ALA A 414 9.84 15.04 -6.36
N TRP A 415 11.00 15.63 -6.07
CA TRP A 415 11.12 17.04 -5.71
C TRP A 415 10.61 17.98 -6.79
N ASP A 416 11.08 17.79 -8.03
CA ASP A 416 10.73 18.65 -9.15
C ASP A 416 9.22 18.62 -9.46
N ARG A 417 8.57 17.44 -9.32
CA ARG A 417 7.12 17.30 -9.46
C ARG A 417 6.38 18.02 -8.34
N LEU A 418 6.81 17.86 -7.09
CA LEU A 418 6.14 18.46 -5.92
C LEU A 418 6.30 19.98 -5.87
N VAL A 419 7.44 20.52 -6.27
CA VAL A 419 7.65 21.97 -6.35
C VAL A 419 6.65 22.59 -7.34
N LYS A 420 6.49 22.01 -8.53
CA LYS A 420 5.49 22.48 -9.52
C LYS A 420 4.07 22.45 -8.97
N LEU A 421 3.72 21.40 -8.21
CA LEU A 421 2.40 21.29 -7.57
C LEU A 421 2.23 22.33 -6.46
N SER A 422 3.27 22.56 -5.68
CA SER A 422 3.27 23.56 -4.60
C SER A 422 3.18 24.99 -5.15
N ASP A 423 3.82 25.27 -6.28
CA ASP A 423 3.73 26.59 -6.94
C ASP A 423 2.31 26.85 -7.47
N ALA A 424 1.64 25.79 -7.98
CA ALA A 424 0.27 25.89 -8.45
C ALA A 424 -0.77 25.95 -7.30
N ALA A 425 -0.50 25.30 -6.17
CA ALA A 425 -1.40 25.20 -5.02
C ALA A 425 -0.62 25.32 -3.69
N PRO A 426 -0.09 26.50 -3.33
CA PRO A 426 0.80 26.68 -2.20
C PRO A 426 0.17 26.41 -0.84
N ALA A 427 -1.16 26.44 -0.73
CA ALA A 427 -1.91 26.13 0.47
C ALA A 427 -2.36 24.66 0.55
N ASN A 428 -1.87 23.78 -0.30
CA ASN A 428 -2.19 22.35 -0.24
C ASN A 428 -1.29 21.66 0.82
N GLY A 429 -1.85 21.34 1.99
CA GLY A 429 -1.14 20.70 3.09
C GLY A 429 -0.53 19.34 2.72
N ASN A 430 -1.21 18.54 1.90
CA ASN A 430 -0.69 17.22 1.47
C ASN A 430 0.56 17.35 0.60
N THR A 431 0.59 18.34 -0.30
CA THR A 431 1.78 18.63 -1.11
C THR A 431 2.95 19.12 -0.24
N ARG A 432 2.66 19.93 0.79
CA ARG A 432 3.67 20.37 1.78
C ARG A 432 4.25 19.20 2.57
N LEU A 433 3.41 18.25 3.01
CA LEU A 433 3.85 17.03 3.67
C LEU A 433 4.72 16.15 2.76
N ALA A 434 4.36 16.03 1.49
CA ALA A 434 5.17 15.31 0.53
C ALA A 434 6.52 16.00 0.28
N LEU A 435 6.55 17.34 0.19
CA LEU A 435 7.80 18.12 0.11
C LEU A 435 8.67 17.93 1.36
N TYR A 436 8.07 17.93 2.56
CA TYR A 436 8.76 17.60 3.80
C TYR A 436 9.49 16.25 3.69
N GLN A 437 8.80 15.20 3.28
CA GLN A 437 9.39 13.86 3.18
C GLN A 437 10.54 13.80 2.19
N VAL A 438 10.37 14.42 1.01
CA VAL A 438 11.41 14.45 -0.02
C VAL A 438 12.59 15.30 0.41
N ALA A 439 12.37 16.48 1.02
CA ALA A 439 13.44 17.34 1.54
C ALA A 439 14.28 16.61 2.60
N ASN A 440 13.62 15.87 3.50
CA ASN A 440 14.32 15.06 4.50
C ASN A 440 15.17 13.96 3.83
N GLY A 441 14.63 13.27 2.82
CA GLY A 441 15.36 12.27 2.03
C GLY A 441 16.53 12.85 1.26
N ARG A 442 16.44 14.10 0.78
CA ARG A 442 17.52 14.81 0.07
C ARG A 442 18.63 15.34 1.00
N GLY A 443 18.44 15.18 2.32
CA GLY A 443 19.39 15.65 3.33
C GLY A 443 19.30 17.16 3.55
N TRP A 444 18.11 17.75 3.43
CA TRP A 444 17.80 19.15 3.69
C TRP A 444 16.90 19.30 4.92
N PRO A 445 17.42 19.06 6.14
CA PRO A 445 16.61 19.03 7.36
C PRO A 445 15.95 20.37 7.72
N ARG A 446 16.59 21.52 7.40
CA ARG A 446 15.99 22.84 7.64
C ARG A 446 14.81 23.07 6.69
N ARG A 447 14.99 22.73 5.41
CA ARG A 447 13.91 22.81 4.44
C ARG A 447 12.78 21.86 4.79
N ALA A 448 13.08 20.64 5.24
CA ALA A 448 12.09 19.70 5.71
C ALA A 448 11.28 20.25 6.91
N GLN A 449 11.96 20.83 7.90
CA GLN A 449 11.30 21.47 9.02
C GLN A 449 10.36 22.59 8.57
N GLU A 450 10.81 23.46 7.68
CA GLU A 450 10.01 24.56 7.13
C GLU A 450 8.72 24.04 6.45
N GLU A 451 8.81 23.02 5.60
CA GLU A 451 7.65 22.43 4.93
C GLU A 451 6.68 21.74 5.92
N ALA A 452 7.20 21.07 6.96
CA ALA A 452 6.39 20.48 8.02
C ALA A 452 5.63 21.54 8.83
N GLU A 453 6.29 22.66 9.17
CA GLU A 453 5.69 23.79 9.89
C GLU A 453 4.61 24.48 9.04
N ILE A 454 4.83 24.65 7.74
CA ILE A 454 3.82 25.19 6.81
C ILE A 454 2.61 24.23 6.77
N ALA A 455 2.82 22.91 6.60
CA ALA A 455 1.75 21.92 6.58
C ALA A 455 0.92 21.94 7.88
N ALA A 456 1.60 22.00 9.02
CA ALA A 456 0.94 22.10 10.33
C ALA A 456 0.20 23.41 10.54
N GLY A 457 0.70 24.52 10.00
CA GLY A 457 -0.01 25.81 10.00
C GLY A 457 -1.29 25.78 9.18
N LEU A 458 -1.27 25.09 8.02
CA LEU A 458 -2.44 24.91 7.15
C LEU A 458 -3.48 23.94 7.72
N ALA A 459 -3.03 22.86 8.37
CA ALA A 459 -3.88 21.80 8.88
C ALA A 459 -3.40 21.29 10.26
N PRO A 460 -3.56 22.05 11.35
CA PRO A 460 -2.97 21.72 12.67
C PRO A 460 -3.55 20.47 13.33
N ARG A 461 -4.73 20.02 12.91
CA ARG A 461 -5.36 18.79 13.41
C ARG A 461 -5.11 17.58 12.52
N ASP A 462 -4.51 17.77 11.36
CA ASP A 462 -4.18 16.67 10.46
C ASP A 462 -3.14 15.74 11.08
N LEU A 463 -3.37 14.43 10.98
CA LEU A 463 -2.49 13.42 11.57
C LEU A 463 -1.10 13.44 10.92
N GLY A 464 -1.05 13.56 9.58
CA GLY A 464 0.22 13.60 8.84
C GLY A 464 1.08 14.79 9.24
N SER A 465 0.47 15.96 9.39
CA SER A 465 1.16 17.19 9.84
C SER A 465 1.72 17.04 11.25
N ARG A 466 0.97 16.42 12.16
CA ARG A 466 1.43 16.16 13.53
C ARG A 466 2.56 15.13 13.57
N ILE A 467 2.48 14.06 12.77
CA ILE A 467 3.57 13.08 12.61
C ILE A 467 4.84 13.77 12.11
N ALA A 468 4.74 14.61 11.07
CA ALA A 468 5.88 15.32 10.51
C ALA A 468 6.59 16.21 11.56
N LEU A 469 5.84 16.94 12.39
CA LEU A 469 6.43 17.74 13.48
C LEU A 469 7.15 16.88 14.53
N ILE A 470 6.63 15.69 14.84
CA ILE A 470 7.29 14.78 15.78
C ILE A 470 8.59 14.23 15.15
N GLU A 471 8.55 13.84 13.87
CA GLU A 471 9.76 13.40 13.16
C GLU A 471 10.83 14.51 13.09
N VAL A 472 10.41 15.76 12.86
CA VAL A 472 11.30 16.93 12.95
C VAL A 472 11.91 17.06 14.35
N ALA A 473 11.09 16.91 15.42
CA ALA A 473 11.61 16.97 16.78
C ALA A 473 12.59 15.84 17.09
N ILE A 474 12.32 14.61 16.62
CA ILE A 474 13.24 13.46 16.76
C ILE A 474 14.57 13.73 16.02
N ASN A 475 14.51 14.24 14.80
CA ASN A 475 15.69 14.52 13.99
C ASN A 475 16.49 15.72 14.54
N ALA A 476 15.81 16.61 15.26
CA ALA A 476 16.40 17.74 15.95
C ALA A 476 16.91 17.41 17.36
N TYR A 477 16.92 16.13 17.76
CA TYR A 477 17.31 15.63 19.10
C TYR A 477 16.46 16.23 20.24
N ARG A 478 15.21 16.61 19.99
CA ARG A 478 14.23 17.08 20.98
C ARG A 478 13.34 15.92 21.42
N PHE A 479 13.95 14.88 22.01
CA PHE A 479 13.28 13.61 22.31
C PHE A 479 12.16 13.74 23.34
N THR A 480 12.36 14.61 24.36
CA THR A 480 11.35 14.87 25.40
C THR A 480 10.10 15.53 24.80
N GLU A 481 10.27 16.49 23.91
CA GLU A 481 9.16 17.10 23.19
C GLU A 481 8.46 16.12 22.26
N ALA A 482 9.23 15.35 21.48
CA ALA A 482 8.71 14.33 20.57
C ALA A 482 7.88 13.27 21.33
N GLU A 483 8.34 12.82 22.50
CA GLU A 483 7.62 11.86 23.33
C GLU A 483 6.27 12.40 23.79
N ARG A 484 6.25 13.61 24.34
CA ARG A 484 5.01 14.27 24.77
C ARG A 484 3.98 14.36 23.63
N MET A 485 4.41 14.84 22.46
CA MET A 485 3.56 14.95 21.27
C MET A 485 3.09 13.58 20.77
N LEU A 486 3.96 12.58 20.82
CA LEU A 486 3.66 11.22 20.39
C LEU A 486 2.66 10.53 21.32
N ASP A 487 2.77 10.72 22.64
CA ASP A 487 1.83 10.17 23.62
C ASP A 487 0.40 10.69 23.42
N GLU A 488 0.27 11.97 23.04
CA GLU A 488 -1.02 12.53 22.61
C GLU A 488 -1.59 11.81 21.38
N LEU A 489 -0.71 11.53 20.37
CA LEU A 489 -1.15 10.81 19.18
C LEU A 489 -1.46 9.35 19.45
N ARG A 490 -0.68 8.68 20.29
CA ARG A 490 -0.94 7.28 20.69
C ARG A 490 -2.27 7.11 21.40
N ALA A 491 -2.65 8.09 22.23
CA ALA A 491 -3.94 8.08 22.91
C ALA A 491 -5.11 8.26 21.93
N LEU A 492 -4.92 9.05 20.88
CA LEU A 492 -5.94 9.31 19.86
C LEU A 492 -5.98 8.27 18.74
N TYR A 493 -4.82 7.76 18.28
CA TYR A 493 -4.66 6.91 17.12
C TYR A 493 -3.83 5.65 17.43
N PRO A 494 -4.22 4.81 18.42
CA PRO A 494 -3.42 3.66 18.83
C PRO A 494 -3.30 2.58 17.75
N GLU A 495 -4.23 2.56 16.78
CA GLU A 495 -4.25 1.61 15.66
C GLU A 495 -3.46 2.09 14.43
N ASP A 496 -3.10 3.38 14.35
CA ASP A 496 -2.45 3.93 13.17
C ASP A 496 -1.02 3.40 13.02
N LEU A 497 -0.68 2.90 11.81
CA LEU A 497 0.62 2.28 11.54
C LEU A 497 1.77 3.29 11.56
N ALA A 498 1.53 4.52 11.10
CA ALA A 498 2.56 5.56 11.10
C ALA A 498 2.88 6.01 12.54
N VAL A 499 1.86 6.15 13.39
CA VAL A 499 2.04 6.44 14.82
C VAL A 499 2.80 5.31 15.53
N ARG A 500 2.46 4.06 15.24
CA ARG A 500 3.18 2.89 15.80
C ARG A 500 4.62 2.82 15.33
N ARG A 501 4.87 3.11 14.05
CA ARG A 501 6.23 3.16 13.49
C ARG A 501 7.03 4.28 14.16
N LEU A 502 6.46 5.47 14.25
CA LEU A 502 7.10 6.61 14.89
C LEU A 502 7.47 6.32 16.35
N ALA A 503 6.60 5.60 17.08
CA ALA A 503 6.89 5.15 18.43
C ALA A 503 8.09 4.19 18.52
N ARG A 504 8.18 3.23 17.59
CA ARG A 504 9.33 2.31 17.51
C ARG A 504 10.62 3.06 17.14
N ASP A 505 10.52 4.03 16.24
CA ASP A 505 11.68 4.81 15.80
C ASP A 505 12.22 5.69 16.92
N LEU A 506 11.33 6.33 17.71
CA LEU A 506 11.72 7.08 18.90
C LEU A 506 12.34 6.18 19.97
N ASP A 507 11.72 5.02 20.26
CA ASP A 507 12.27 4.04 21.20
C ASP A 507 13.67 3.57 20.76
N ALA A 508 13.84 3.25 19.48
CA ALA A 508 15.13 2.86 18.91
C ALA A 508 16.21 3.94 19.08
N LYS A 509 15.86 5.22 18.92
CA LYS A 509 16.79 6.35 19.11
C LYS A 509 17.22 6.53 20.58
N ARG A 510 16.41 6.07 21.53
CA ARG A 510 16.64 6.17 22.99
C ARG A 510 17.30 4.95 23.61
N ARG A 511 17.71 3.97 22.81
CA ARG A 511 18.44 2.78 23.26
C ARG A 511 19.94 2.97 23.26
N TRP A 512 20.65 2.09 23.96
CA TRP A 512 22.08 1.93 23.79
C TRP A 512 22.41 1.61 22.35
N LEU A 513 23.54 2.12 21.84
CA LEU A 513 23.99 1.83 20.49
C LEU A 513 25.39 1.23 20.55
N LEU A 514 25.53 -0.03 20.15
CA LEU A 514 26.79 -0.71 19.92
C LEU A 514 27.17 -0.67 18.44
N GLU A 515 28.36 -0.19 18.14
CA GLU A 515 28.95 -0.22 16.80
C GLU A 515 30.28 -0.97 16.90
N VAL A 516 30.46 -2.00 16.06
CA VAL A 516 31.68 -2.81 15.98
C VAL A 516 32.10 -2.91 14.52
N LYS A 517 33.40 -2.75 14.27
CA LYS A 517 34.00 -2.95 12.95
C LYS A 517 35.29 -3.74 13.11
N VAL A 518 35.48 -4.75 12.28
CA VAL A 518 36.67 -5.60 12.26
C VAL A 518 37.16 -5.76 10.84
N GLN A 519 38.44 -5.51 10.61
CA GLN A 519 39.07 -5.54 9.27
C GLN A 519 40.40 -6.30 9.35
N PRO A 520 40.38 -7.64 9.24
CA PRO A 520 41.60 -8.40 9.00
C PRO A 520 42.07 -8.24 7.56
N SER A 521 43.36 -8.20 7.36
CA SER A 521 43.96 -8.11 6.02
C SER A 521 45.28 -8.86 5.96
N SER A 522 45.68 -9.23 4.76
CA SER A 522 46.97 -9.81 4.44
C SER A 522 47.53 -9.12 3.19
N SER A 523 48.73 -8.63 3.31
CA SER A 523 49.45 -7.97 2.21
C SER A 523 50.62 -8.83 1.72
N ASP A 524 50.80 -8.87 0.40
CA ASP A 524 52.01 -9.35 -0.23
C ASP A 524 52.75 -8.18 -0.90
N GLY A 525 54.02 -8.08 -0.75
CA GLY A 525 54.81 -7.04 -1.35
C GLY A 525 56.25 -7.08 -0.87
N GLY A 526 57.19 -6.61 -1.71
CA GLY A 526 58.64 -6.51 -1.38
C GLY A 526 59.06 -5.18 -0.76
N GLY A 527 58.09 -4.28 -0.44
CA GLY A 527 58.37 -2.96 0.09
C GLY A 527 58.69 -2.96 1.59
N THR A 528 59.34 -1.88 2.05
CA THR A 528 59.69 -1.64 3.45
C THR A 528 58.47 -1.54 4.39
N ASN A 529 57.29 -1.49 3.87
CA ASN A 529 56.03 -1.37 4.62
C ASN A 529 55.12 -2.60 4.51
N ALA A 530 55.54 -3.71 3.85
CA ALA A 530 54.74 -4.92 3.77
C ALA A 530 54.32 -5.38 5.19
N ALA A 531 53.09 -5.13 5.54
CA ALA A 531 52.56 -5.39 6.88
C ALA A 531 52.26 -6.90 7.09
N GLY A 532 52.43 -7.73 6.06
CA GLY A 532 52.10 -9.15 6.13
C GLY A 532 50.63 -9.30 6.55
N GLN A 533 50.41 -9.84 7.77
CA GLN A 533 49.07 -9.90 8.37
C GLN A 533 48.82 -8.68 9.24
N ALA A 534 47.65 -8.09 9.11
CA ALA A 534 47.20 -6.94 9.91
C ALA A 534 45.74 -7.10 10.32
N LEU A 535 45.40 -6.44 11.41
CA LEU A 535 44.01 -6.34 11.91
C LEU A 535 43.77 -4.90 12.36
N ILE A 536 42.64 -4.37 12.01
CA ILE A 536 42.07 -3.16 12.61
C ILE A 536 40.70 -3.52 13.15
N SER A 537 40.43 -3.22 14.41
CA SER A 537 39.11 -3.38 15.02
C SER A 537 38.77 -2.15 15.84
N GLU A 538 37.52 -1.77 15.78
CA GLU A 538 36.95 -0.60 16.48
C GLU A 538 35.62 -1.01 17.11
N ALA A 539 35.38 -0.59 18.34
CA ALA A 539 34.12 -0.78 19.03
C ALA A 539 33.73 0.50 19.76
N ARG A 540 32.48 0.90 19.65
CA ARG A 540 31.89 2.05 20.35
C ARG A 540 30.56 1.65 20.96
N LEU A 541 30.32 2.03 22.20
CA LEU A 541 29.08 1.84 22.91
C LEU A 541 28.57 3.19 23.41
N TYR A 542 27.48 3.66 22.85
CA TYR A 542 26.85 4.93 23.23
C TYR A 542 25.67 4.69 24.18
N SER A 543 25.56 5.52 25.21
CA SER A 543 24.40 5.54 26.10
C SER A 543 23.14 6.04 25.38
N PRO A 544 21.95 5.78 25.94
CA PRO A 544 20.76 6.55 25.64
C PRO A 544 21.01 8.07 25.77
N PRO A 545 20.24 8.91 25.06
CA PRO A 545 20.29 10.35 25.24
C PRO A 545 20.01 10.78 26.70
N ILE A 546 20.82 11.64 27.24
CA ILE A 546 20.67 12.26 28.56
C ILE A 546 20.31 13.72 28.36
N ALA A 547 19.20 14.17 28.93
CA ALA A 547 18.63 15.52 28.71
C ALA A 547 18.61 15.88 27.20
N ASP A 548 18.14 14.94 26.37
CA ASP A 548 18.00 15.02 24.92
C ASP A 548 19.32 15.10 24.15
N ASN A 549 20.24 15.95 24.56
CA ASN A 549 21.40 16.41 23.76
C ASN A 549 22.71 15.71 24.13
N TRP A 550 22.84 15.09 25.29
CA TRP A 550 24.09 14.49 25.75
C TRP A 550 24.07 12.95 25.64
N ARG A 551 25.20 12.38 25.28
CA ARG A 551 25.44 10.93 25.39
C ARG A 551 26.81 10.68 25.93
N LEU A 552 26.92 9.67 26.77
CA LEU A 552 28.19 9.09 27.16
C LEU A 552 28.54 7.99 26.17
N PHE A 553 29.81 7.79 25.90
CA PHE A 553 30.25 6.63 25.13
C PHE A 553 31.55 6.02 25.69
N ALA A 554 31.68 4.71 25.48
CA ALA A 554 32.93 4.00 25.64
C ALA A 554 33.46 3.65 24.24
N LEU A 555 34.78 3.65 24.08
CA LEU A 555 35.46 3.21 22.87
C LEU A 555 36.57 2.23 23.17
N GLY A 556 36.81 1.32 22.25
CA GLY A 556 37.92 0.38 22.27
C GLY A 556 38.40 0.14 20.83
N ASP A 557 39.69 0.36 20.60
CA ASP A 557 40.31 0.09 19.31
C ASP A 557 41.45 -0.89 19.52
N TYR A 558 41.64 -1.82 18.60
CA TYR A 558 42.79 -2.72 18.60
C TYR A 558 43.30 -2.89 17.16
N SER A 559 44.58 -2.71 17.00
CA SER A 559 45.25 -2.92 15.70
C SER A 559 46.61 -3.59 15.89
N TYR A 560 46.94 -4.48 14.96
CA TYR A 560 48.29 -5.06 14.88
C TYR A 560 48.75 -5.16 13.44
N ALA A 561 50.06 -5.26 13.27
CA ALA A 561 50.75 -5.51 12.02
C ALA A 561 52.04 -6.29 12.23
N ASN A 562 52.56 -6.94 11.19
CA ASN A 562 53.81 -7.66 11.20
C ASN A 562 54.81 -7.06 10.19
N PRO A 563 55.34 -5.83 10.41
CA PRO A 563 56.39 -5.28 9.58
C PRO A 563 57.69 -6.11 9.74
N PRO A 564 58.70 -5.88 8.88
CA PRO A 564 59.96 -6.62 8.90
C PRO A 564 60.71 -6.63 10.24
N GLU A 565 60.57 -5.57 11.03
CA GLU A 565 61.19 -5.44 12.36
C GLU A 565 60.55 -6.25 13.46
N GLY A 566 59.38 -6.81 13.23
CA GLY A 566 58.67 -7.65 14.17
C GLY A 566 57.23 -7.26 14.44
N PHE A 567 56.58 -7.97 15.33
CA PHE A 567 55.17 -7.77 15.66
C PHE A 567 54.95 -6.44 16.38
N VAL A 568 54.02 -5.68 15.95
CA VAL A 568 53.55 -4.43 16.55
C VAL A 568 52.05 -4.47 16.80
N GLN A 569 51.68 -3.98 17.97
CA GLN A 569 50.26 -3.87 18.32
C GLN A 569 49.95 -2.58 19.09
N ARG A 570 48.74 -2.09 18.90
CA ARG A 570 48.21 -0.98 19.65
C ARG A 570 46.76 -1.29 20.04
N GLY A 571 46.51 -1.38 21.33
CA GLY A 571 45.17 -1.31 21.86
C GLY A 571 44.92 0.06 22.46
N ARG A 572 43.72 0.57 22.37
CA ARG A 572 43.27 1.79 23.02
C ARG A 572 41.92 1.58 23.65
N ALA A 573 41.72 2.07 24.85
CA ALA A 573 40.39 2.15 25.46
C ALA A 573 40.18 3.58 25.98
N GLY A 574 38.95 4.02 25.94
CA GLY A 574 38.55 5.34 26.38
C GLY A 574 37.08 5.48 26.57
N GLY A 575 36.70 6.65 26.95
CA GLY A 575 35.29 7.02 27.04
C GLY A 575 35.13 8.51 26.97
N GLY A 576 33.97 8.96 26.57
CA GLY A 576 33.77 10.36 26.31
C GLY A 576 32.35 10.83 26.40
N VAL A 577 32.18 12.09 26.04
CA VAL A 577 30.90 12.76 26.01
C VAL A 577 30.66 13.26 24.60
N GLU A 578 29.46 13.05 24.11
CA GLU A 578 28.95 13.61 22.86
C GLU A 578 27.82 14.57 23.20
N TRP A 579 27.88 15.77 22.63
CA TRP A 579 26.82 16.76 22.67
C TRP A 579 26.28 17.02 21.27
N ARG A 580 24.95 16.94 21.13
CA ARG A 580 24.25 17.10 19.85
C ARG A 580 23.14 18.12 19.93
N VAL A 581 23.12 19.00 18.98
CA VAL A 581 21.96 19.85 18.65
C VAL A 581 21.68 19.75 17.14
N PRO A 582 20.59 20.27 16.62
CA PRO A 582 20.18 20.02 15.22
C PRO A 582 21.25 20.21 14.15
N TRP A 583 22.18 21.15 14.40
CA TRP A 583 23.19 21.55 13.42
C TRP A 583 24.61 21.31 13.85
N LEU A 584 24.83 20.84 15.06
CA LEU A 584 26.16 20.67 15.61
C LEU A 584 26.27 19.40 16.44
N THR A 585 27.32 18.63 16.19
CA THR A 585 27.75 17.53 17.05
C THR A 585 29.15 17.81 17.52
N ALA A 586 29.39 17.71 18.81
CA ALA A 586 30.73 17.84 19.40
C ALA A 586 31.02 16.64 20.29
N THR A 587 32.24 16.07 20.18
CA THR A 587 32.70 14.98 21.05
C THR A 587 34.01 15.31 21.69
N VAL A 588 34.22 14.81 22.89
CA VAL A 588 35.53 14.90 23.60
C VAL A 588 35.75 13.57 24.35
N TYR A 589 36.94 13.02 24.25
CA TYR A 589 37.28 11.75 24.89
C TYR A 589 38.77 11.61 25.20
N PRO A 590 39.15 11.21 26.41
CA PRO A 590 40.43 10.63 26.73
C PRO A 590 40.55 9.18 26.29
N THR A 591 41.79 8.73 26.02
CA THR A 591 42.15 7.36 25.73
C THR A 591 43.42 6.92 26.48
N GLN A 592 43.50 5.64 26.77
CA GLN A 592 44.73 4.99 27.25
C GLN A 592 45.08 3.85 26.30
N SER A 593 46.30 3.84 25.83
CA SER A 593 46.79 2.76 24.98
C SER A 593 47.54 1.69 25.79
N TRP A 594 47.62 0.46 25.22
CA TRP A 594 48.47 -0.65 25.66
C TRP A 594 49.06 -1.36 24.43
N GLY A 595 49.94 -2.27 24.64
CA GLY A 595 50.61 -3.02 23.59
C GLY A 595 52.05 -2.55 23.43
N THR A 596 52.52 -2.31 22.20
CA THR A 596 53.88 -1.90 21.88
C THR A 596 54.30 -0.59 22.57
N LEU A 597 53.36 0.35 22.63
CA LEU A 597 53.60 1.61 23.35
C LEU A 597 52.41 1.94 24.27
N VAL A 598 52.72 2.24 25.54
CA VAL A 598 51.70 2.63 26.55
C VAL A 598 51.75 4.16 26.70
N LYS A 599 50.63 4.82 26.30
CA LYS A 599 50.60 6.29 26.32
C LYS A 599 49.15 6.76 26.49
N ALA A 600 48.96 7.83 27.23
CA ALA A 600 47.67 8.55 27.24
C ALA A 600 47.48 9.37 25.97
N GLY A 601 46.28 9.43 25.50
CA GLY A 601 45.84 10.21 24.35
C GLY A 601 44.42 10.73 24.54
N GLY A 602 43.78 11.11 23.47
CA GLY A 602 42.40 11.56 23.46
C GLY A 602 42.08 12.41 22.27
N GLY A 603 40.81 12.67 22.02
CA GLY A 603 40.36 13.41 20.86
C GLY A 603 39.20 14.34 21.15
N ALA A 604 39.04 15.30 20.27
CA ALA A 604 37.87 16.15 20.17
C ALA A 604 37.46 16.29 18.70
N THR A 605 36.15 16.24 18.43
CA THR A 605 35.59 16.45 17.09
C THR A 605 34.44 17.42 17.15
N VAL A 606 34.26 18.18 16.08
CA VAL A 606 33.10 19.05 15.88
C VAL A 606 32.63 18.92 14.44
N ASP A 607 31.36 18.61 14.26
CA ASP A 607 30.67 18.59 12.96
C ASP A 607 29.59 19.64 12.99
N TRP A 608 29.66 20.63 12.11
CA TRP A 608 28.77 21.77 12.07
C TRP A 608 28.11 21.92 10.71
N TRP A 609 26.79 21.71 10.65
CA TRP A 609 25.96 22.03 9.49
C TRP A 609 25.61 23.52 9.48
N VAL A 610 26.37 24.30 8.76
CA VAL A 610 26.14 25.74 8.61
C VAL A 610 24.83 26.03 7.89
N THR A 611 24.56 25.26 6.84
CA THR A 611 23.30 25.23 6.09
C THR A 611 22.95 23.78 5.76
N ASP A 612 21.83 23.52 5.06
CA ASP A 612 21.53 22.19 4.51
C ASP A 612 22.56 21.72 3.45
N HIS A 613 23.35 22.63 2.94
CA HIS A 613 24.34 22.38 1.89
C HIS A 613 25.80 22.40 2.37
N ILE A 614 26.10 23.06 3.46
CA ILE A 614 27.48 23.27 3.93
C ILE A 614 27.68 22.59 5.28
N GLU A 615 28.59 21.65 5.33
CA GLU A 615 29.08 20.99 6.53
C GLU A 615 30.58 21.33 6.73
N LEU A 616 30.93 21.76 7.91
CA LEU A 616 32.31 21.98 8.35
C LEU A 616 32.60 20.99 9.47
N SER A 617 33.68 20.22 9.33
CA SER A 617 34.15 19.30 10.37
C SER A 617 35.55 19.68 10.79
N GLY A 618 35.84 19.58 12.09
CA GLY A 618 37.15 19.74 12.66
C GLY A 618 37.47 18.67 13.69
N SER A 619 38.69 18.19 13.74
CA SER A 619 39.15 17.21 14.73
C SER A 619 40.56 17.52 15.22
N ALA A 620 40.80 17.16 16.48
CA ALA A 620 42.15 17.13 17.09
C ALA A 620 42.27 15.81 17.86
N GLU A 621 43.35 15.05 17.63
CA GLU A 621 43.62 13.79 18.32
C GLU A 621 45.08 13.77 18.81
N LEU A 622 45.24 13.61 20.11
CA LEU A 622 46.54 13.41 20.75
C LEU A 622 46.84 11.93 20.74
N PHE A 623 48.05 11.55 20.31
CA PHE A 623 48.39 10.15 20.02
C PHE A 623 47.40 9.51 19.09
N SER A 624 47.29 10.08 17.91
CA SER A 624 46.32 9.73 16.90
C SER A 624 46.37 8.26 16.50
N ALA A 625 45.20 7.71 16.18
CA ALA A 625 45.05 6.43 15.52
C ALA A 625 45.77 6.35 14.17
N ASP A 626 45.96 7.45 13.49
CA ASP A 626 46.68 7.59 12.22
C ASP A 626 48.21 7.55 12.35
N THR A 627 48.75 7.48 13.59
CA THR A 627 50.15 7.13 13.79
C THR A 627 50.43 5.76 13.17
N PRO A 628 51.38 5.62 12.20
CA PRO A 628 51.72 4.35 11.60
C PRO A 628 52.14 3.33 12.66
N LEU A 629 51.60 2.10 12.62
CA LEU A 629 51.93 1.06 13.61
C LEU A 629 53.43 0.81 13.67
N ARG A 630 54.12 0.76 12.52
CA ARG A 630 55.56 0.57 12.46
C ARG A 630 56.32 1.65 13.23
N ALA A 631 55.84 2.90 13.25
CA ALA A 631 56.47 4.01 14.02
C ALA A 631 56.50 3.72 15.53
N LEU A 632 55.53 2.98 16.07
CA LEU A 632 55.44 2.64 17.47
C LEU A 632 56.57 1.72 17.95
N LEU A 633 57.15 0.88 17.07
CA LEU A 633 58.33 0.05 17.38
C LEU A 633 59.54 0.93 17.76
N PHE A 634 59.58 2.16 17.25
CA PHE A 634 60.65 3.12 17.47
C PHE A 634 60.27 4.18 18.51
N GLY A 635 59.13 4.01 19.20
CA GLY A 635 58.66 4.99 20.19
C GLY A 635 58.08 6.27 19.58
N ILE A 636 57.90 6.32 18.27
CA ILE A 636 57.43 7.51 17.54
C ILE A 636 55.89 7.54 17.54
N THR A 637 55.31 8.69 17.90
CA THR A 637 53.86 8.94 17.91
C THR A 637 53.55 10.22 17.15
N ALA A 638 52.33 10.38 16.70
CA ALA A 638 51.84 11.60 16.08
C ALA A 638 50.55 12.11 16.79
N ASN A 639 50.41 13.43 16.79
CA ASN A 639 49.09 14.03 16.99
C ASN A 639 48.49 14.30 15.62
N GLU A 640 47.19 14.54 15.56
CA GLU A 640 46.48 14.89 14.32
C GLU A 640 45.57 16.08 14.53
N TYR A 641 45.58 16.98 13.58
CA TYR A 641 44.66 18.09 13.47
C TYR A 641 44.08 18.10 12.08
N ALA A 642 42.75 17.89 11.94
CA ALA A 642 42.14 17.82 10.64
C ALA A 642 40.94 18.76 10.52
N ALA A 643 40.69 19.22 9.30
CA ALA A 643 39.57 20.04 8.95
C ALA A 643 38.96 19.55 7.62
N LYS A 644 37.67 19.62 7.50
CA LYS A 644 36.96 19.23 6.27
C LYS A 644 35.81 20.19 6.02
N ALA A 645 35.63 20.58 4.77
CA ALA A 645 34.48 21.33 4.30
C ALA A 645 33.77 20.53 3.21
N THR A 646 32.51 20.29 3.39
CA THR A 646 31.68 19.58 2.41
C THR A 646 30.60 20.50 1.90
N TYR A 647 30.48 20.62 0.58
CA TYR A 647 29.31 21.19 -0.07
C TYR A 647 28.47 20.08 -0.70
N ARG A 648 27.22 19.99 -0.26
CA ARG A 648 26.25 19.01 -0.76
C ARG A 648 25.13 19.74 -1.46
N TRP A 649 24.98 19.55 -2.77
CA TRP A 649 23.82 20.06 -3.49
C TRP A 649 22.54 19.34 -3.05
N HIS A 650 22.63 18.02 -2.97
CA HIS A 650 21.58 17.09 -2.55
C HIS A 650 22.24 15.72 -2.29
N GLU A 651 21.43 14.70 -1.96
CA GLU A 651 21.88 13.33 -1.66
C GLU A 651 22.72 12.67 -2.77
N SER A 652 22.55 13.14 -4.00
CA SER A 652 23.18 12.53 -5.19
C SER A 652 24.45 13.25 -5.64
N ARG A 653 24.78 14.45 -5.10
CA ARG A 653 25.95 15.22 -5.54
C ARG A 653 26.60 15.95 -4.38
N SER A 654 27.91 15.79 -4.23
CA SER A 654 28.70 16.49 -3.21
C SER A 654 30.16 16.70 -3.64
N VAL A 655 30.77 17.72 -3.08
CA VAL A 655 32.23 17.95 -3.13
C VAL A 655 32.73 18.19 -1.71
N ALA A 656 33.89 17.64 -1.37
CA ALA A 656 34.52 17.83 -0.07
C ALA A 656 36.00 18.15 -0.24
N ALA A 657 36.48 19.17 0.48
CA ALA A 657 37.87 19.45 0.64
C ALA A 657 38.31 19.10 2.07
N SER A 658 39.48 18.48 2.21
CA SER A 658 40.03 18.06 3.49
C SER A 658 41.48 18.56 3.64
N PHE A 659 41.85 18.79 4.88
CA PHE A 659 43.21 19.15 5.30
C PHE A 659 43.53 18.37 6.56
N ALA A 660 44.79 17.89 6.67
CA ALA A 660 45.30 17.24 7.86
C ALA A 660 46.76 17.67 8.14
N TYR A 661 47.06 17.87 9.41
CA TYR A 661 48.41 18.16 9.92
C TYR A 661 48.75 17.17 11.02
N LEU A 662 49.83 16.41 10.79
CA LEU A 662 50.32 15.41 11.74
C LEU A 662 51.76 15.71 12.15
N PRO A 663 51.99 16.36 13.29
CA PRO A 663 53.33 16.49 13.92
C PRO A 663 53.71 15.19 14.62
N PHE A 664 54.83 14.60 14.27
CA PHE A 664 55.44 13.42 14.88
C PHE A 664 56.45 13.77 15.95
N THR A 665 56.67 12.87 16.88
CA THR A 665 57.62 13.04 17.97
C THR A 665 59.07 12.96 17.55
N ASP A 666 59.40 12.42 16.38
CA ASP A 666 60.73 12.42 15.77
C ASP A 666 61.07 13.74 15.04
N GLY A 667 60.15 14.68 15.00
CA GLY A 667 60.31 15.96 14.34
C GLY A 667 59.75 16.00 12.91
N ASN A 668 59.26 14.90 12.39
CA ASN A 668 58.56 14.91 11.11
C ASN A 668 57.24 15.66 11.23
N GLN A 669 56.88 16.36 10.18
CA GLN A 669 55.59 17.02 10.06
C GLN A 669 54.98 16.65 8.72
N ARG A 670 53.80 15.98 8.78
CA ARG A 670 53.04 15.68 7.58
C ARG A 670 51.94 16.71 7.43
N VAL A 671 51.85 17.27 6.23
CA VAL A 671 50.71 18.09 5.80
C VAL A 671 50.07 17.41 4.63
N ALA A 672 48.77 17.20 4.71
CA ALA A 672 48.01 16.52 3.66
C ALA A 672 46.76 17.31 3.27
N GLY A 673 46.36 17.24 2.01
CA GLY A 673 45.13 17.82 1.49
C GLY A 673 44.44 16.86 0.54
N GLY A 674 43.11 16.93 0.52
CA GLY A 674 42.31 16.08 -0.36
C GLY A 674 41.12 16.84 -0.93
N LEU A 675 40.72 16.43 -2.13
CA LEU A 675 39.48 16.87 -2.79
C LEU A 675 38.74 15.64 -3.27
N THR A 676 37.46 15.50 -2.87
CA THR A 676 36.62 14.38 -3.28
C THR A 676 35.35 14.93 -3.92
N TYR A 677 35.02 14.45 -5.12
CA TYR A 677 33.73 14.69 -5.80
C TYR A 677 32.96 13.39 -5.91
N LYS A 678 31.63 13.46 -5.66
CA LYS A 678 30.73 12.32 -5.81
C LYS A 678 29.48 12.76 -6.55
N GLU A 679 29.03 11.94 -7.50
CA GLU A 679 27.80 12.16 -8.24
C GLU A 679 27.13 10.82 -8.56
N ARG A 680 25.82 10.73 -8.28
CA ARG A 680 25.02 9.58 -8.68
C ARG A 680 24.72 9.70 -10.18
N LEU A 681 25.25 8.77 -10.97
CA LEU A 681 25.16 8.74 -12.43
C LEU A 681 23.90 8.04 -12.91
N ILE A 682 23.49 6.98 -12.21
CA ILE A 682 22.27 6.21 -12.49
C ILE A 682 21.51 6.09 -11.17
N ASN A 683 20.22 6.39 -11.24
CA ASN A 683 19.31 6.23 -10.12
C ASN A 683 18.00 5.64 -10.67
N ILE A 684 17.85 4.34 -10.51
CA ILE A 684 16.60 3.62 -10.80
C ILE A 684 16.17 2.85 -9.56
N PRO A 685 14.90 2.46 -9.44
CA PRO A 685 14.46 1.68 -8.30
C PRO A 685 15.34 0.45 -8.08
N ARG A 686 15.81 0.25 -6.86
CA ARG A 686 16.67 -0.84 -6.42
C ARG A 686 18.12 -0.80 -6.92
N PHE A 687 18.54 0.13 -7.78
CA PHE A 687 19.91 0.21 -8.27
C PHE A 687 20.40 1.66 -8.39
N ASP A 688 21.55 1.93 -7.76
CA ASP A 688 22.25 3.20 -7.86
C ASP A 688 23.68 2.97 -8.39
N LEU A 689 24.15 3.83 -9.30
CA LEU A 689 25.55 3.91 -9.71
C LEU A 689 26.07 5.30 -9.39
N THR A 690 27.06 5.36 -8.52
CA THR A 690 27.72 6.62 -8.12
C THR A 690 29.14 6.67 -8.68
N GLY A 691 29.47 7.73 -9.41
CA GLY A 691 30.81 8.07 -9.79
C GLY A 691 31.50 8.88 -8.68
N ARG A 692 32.80 8.65 -8.52
CA ARG A 692 33.65 9.44 -7.62
C ARG A 692 34.96 9.79 -8.27
N ALA A 693 35.49 10.95 -7.89
CA ALA A 693 36.82 11.37 -8.25
C ALA A 693 37.52 11.92 -6.99
N GLU A 694 38.74 11.54 -6.79
CA GLU A 694 39.54 11.95 -5.62
C GLU A 694 40.94 12.39 -6.04
N ALA A 695 41.37 13.50 -5.50
CA ALA A 695 42.74 14.00 -5.56
C ALA A 695 43.27 14.12 -4.13
N TYR A 696 44.43 13.61 -3.87
CA TYR A 696 45.12 13.68 -2.58
C TYR A 696 46.58 14.04 -2.79
N ALA A 697 47.13 14.89 -1.95
CA ALA A 697 48.54 15.24 -1.92
C ALA A 697 49.03 15.36 -0.48
N SER A 698 50.27 14.93 -0.23
CA SER A 698 50.93 15.19 1.05
C SER A 698 52.38 15.58 0.93
N THR A 699 52.88 16.20 1.98
CA THR A 699 54.31 16.54 2.15
C THR A 699 54.75 16.15 3.54
N ASN A 700 56.03 15.77 3.68
CA ASN A 700 56.66 15.42 4.94
C ASN A 700 58.03 16.06 5.07
N THR A 701 58.35 16.61 6.26
CA THR A 701 59.59 17.37 6.47
C THR A 701 60.85 16.48 6.49
N LEU A 702 60.77 15.24 6.97
CA LEU A 702 61.92 14.32 7.05
C LEU A 702 62.03 13.40 5.82
N GLY A 703 61.02 13.32 4.99
CA GLY A 703 61.01 12.45 3.81
C GLY A 703 61.44 11.01 4.15
N GLY A 704 61.97 10.22 3.27
CA GLY A 704 62.34 8.83 3.46
C GLY A 704 63.37 8.52 4.55
N LEU A 705 63.70 9.45 5.45
CA LEU A 705 64.64 9.32 6.57
C LEU A 705 64.04 8.68 7.83
N THR A 706 62.73 8.31 7.82
CA THR A 706 62.04 7.77 8.98
C THR A 706 61.92 6.24 8.89
N PRO A 707 61.75 5.52 10.00
CA PRO A 707 61.59 4.07 9.99
C PRO A 707 60.18 3.60 9.56
N TYR A 708 59.32 4.51 9.21
CA TYR A 708 57.95 4.25 8.71
C TYR A 708 57.76 4.91 7.35
N TYR A 709 56.76 4.51 6.60
CA TYR A 709 56.46 5.10 5.28
C TYR A 709 56.20 6.60 5.38
N ASN A 710 57.00 7.36 4.71
CA ASN A 710 57.07 8.83 4.86
C ASN A 710 57.61 9.49 3.58
N PRO A 711 56.84 9.53 2.49
CA PRO A 711 57.24 10.15 1.25
C PRO A 711 57.47 11.65 1.45
N SER A 712 58.57 12.21 0.88
CA SER A 712 58.80 13.67 0.93
C SER A 712 57.63 14.43 0.35
N GLN A 713 57.12 13.98 -0.80
CA GLN A 713 55.90 14.47 -1.45
C GLN A 713 55.22 13.31 -2.17
N ASP A 714 53.92 13.26 -2.06
CA ASP A 714 53.13 12.33 -2.84
C ASP A 714 51.83 12.96 -3.35
N LEU A 715 51.31 12.39 -4.47
CA LEU A 715 50.06 12.77 -5.13
C LEU A 715 49.34 11.54 -5.61
N SER A 716 48.05 11.46 -5.37
CA SER A 716 47.19 10.51 -6.02
C SER A 716 45.97 11.15 -6.70
N LEU A 717 45.63 10.62 -7.87
CA LEU A 717 44.42 10.96 -8.61
C LEU A 717 43.65 9.66 -8.89
N VAL A 718 42.49 9.55 -8.34
CA VAL A 718 41.70 8.31 -8.39
C VAL A 718 40.29 8.60 -8.91
N GLY A 719 39.84 7.80 -9.88
CA GLY A 719 38.46 7.73 -10.31
C GLY A 719 37.83 6.39 -9.92
N GLY A 720 36.57 6.38 -9.63
CA GLY A 720 35.89 5.18 -9.21
C GLY A 720 34.40 5.17 -9.42
N LEU A 721 33.84 3.97 -9.35
CA LEU A 721 32.41 3.70 -9.43
C LEU A 721 31.96 2.87 -8.23
N LEU A 722 30.80 3.18 -7.70
CA LEU A 722 30.10 2.41 -6.67
C LEU A 722 28.72 2.03 -7.21
N ALA A 723 28.51 0.74 -7.40
CA ALA A 723 27.22 0.15 -7.76
C ALA A 723 26.57 -0.44 -6.50
N GLU A 724 25.38 0.02 -6.18
CA GLU A 724 24.57 -0.47 -5.07
C GLU A 724 23.27 -1.06 -5.62
N HIS A 725 22.98 -2.30 -5.23
CA HIS A 725 21.79 -3.02 -5.69
C HIS A 725 21.06 -3.63 -4.50
N VAL A 726 19.77 -3.31 -4.35
CA VAL A 726 18.87 -3.92 -3.38
C VAL A 726 18.48 -5.30 -3.88
N LEU A 727 19.10 -6.34 -3.37
CA LEU A 727 18.81 -7.73 -3.73
C LEU A 727 17.45 -8.15 -3.24
N TRP A 728 17.13 -7.76 -2.01
CA TRP A 728 15.87 -8.08 -1.36
C TRP A 728 15.50 -6.98 -0.35
N ARG A 729 14.22 -6.63 -0.33
CA ARG A 729 13.63 -5.74 0.67
C ARG A 729 12.21 -6.19 1.00
N ARG A 730 11.91 -6.24 2.29
CA ARG A 730 10.56 -6.49 2.78
C ARG A 730 10.35 -5.68 4.05
N TYR A 731 9.61 -4.59 3.96
CA TYR A 731 9.36 -3.65 5.06
C TYR A 731 10.67 -3.09 5.67
N ASP A 732 10.90 -3.38 6.95
CA ASP A 732 12.07 -2.90 7.69
C ASP A 732 13.33 -3.74 7.41
N ASN A 733 13.21 -4.88 6.71
CA ASN A 733 14.29 -5.80 6.40
C ASN A 733 14.83 -5.56 4.99
N SER A 734 16.13 -5.62 4.82
CA SER A 734 16.74 -5.50 3.48
C SER A 734 18.11 -6.16 3.39
N LEU A 735 18.44 -6.58 2.18
CA LEU A 735 19.78 -7.00 1.76
C LEU A 735 20.21 -6.16 0.56
N VAL A 736 21.32 -5.45 0.73
CA VAL A 736 21.94 -4.64 -0.30
C VAL A 736 23.33 -5.21 -0.61
N GLN A 737 23.62 -5.41 -1.88
CA GLN A 737 24.99 -5.64 -2.33
C GLN A 737 25.61 -4.35 -2.85
N ALA A 738 26.88 -4.12 -2.55
CA ALA A 738 27.63 -2.97 -2.98
C ALA A 738 28.96 -3.42 -3.60
N LEU A 739 29.22 -3.00 -4.84
CA LEU A 739 30.50 -3.21 -5.53
C LEU A 739 31.10 -1.86 -5.81
N SER A 740 32.32 -1.61 -5.30
CA SER A 740 33.09 -0.44 -5.68
C SER A 740 34.37 -0.83 -6.35
N ALA A 741 34.70 -0.11 -7.41
CA ALA A 741 35.95 -0.24 -8.14
C ALA A 741 36.56 1.13 -8.34
N ASP A 742 37.80 1.30 -7.88
CA ASP A 742 38.56 2.53 -7.98
C ASP A 742 39.89 2.26 -8.64
N ALA A 743 40.33 3.13 -9.51
CA ALA A 743 41.63 3.08 -10.13
C ALA A 743 42.19 4.49 -10.35
N GLY A 744 43.50 4.61 -10.28
CA GLY A 744 44.14 5.90 -10.44
C GLY A 744 45.63 5.82 -10.54
N LEU A 745 46.23 6.99 -10.53
CA LEU A 745 47.69 7.17 -10.57
C LEU A 745 48.17 7.63 -9.22
N TYR A 746 49.30 7.11 -8.82
CA TYR A 746 50.06 7.52 -7.65
C TYR A 746 51.47 7.94 -8.07
N ALA A 747 51.86 9.08 -7.62
CA ALA A 747 53.21 9.65 -7.86
C ALA A 747 53.85 9.96 -6.51
N GLU A 748 55.06 9.54 -6.35
CA GLU A 748 55.90 9.77 -5.16
C GLU A 748 57.24 10.36 -5.58
N GLN A 749 57.67 11.38 -4.85
CA GLN A 749 58.93 12.02 -5.16
C GLN A 749 60.10 11.03 -5.06
N GLY A 750 60.88 10.91 -6.12
CA GLY A 750 62.00 10.00 -6.20
C GLY A 750 61.75 8.65 -6.84
N TYR A 751 60.48 8.35 -7.12
CA TYR A 751 60.03 7.10 -7.74
C TYR A 751 59.17 7.33 -9.00
N ALA A 752 59.12 6.32 -9.84
CA ALA A 752 58.26 6.33 -11.02
C ALA A 752 56.80 6.25 -10.61
N SER A 753 55.94 7.07 -11.25
CA SER A 753 54.48 6.98 -11.05
C SER A 753 53.96 5.59 -11.38
N ASN A 754 53.00 5.14 -10.60
CA ASN A 754 52.41 3.82 -10.75
C ASN A 754 50.88 3.87 -10.58
N TRP A 755 50.18 2.84 -11.09
CA TRP A 755 48.77 2.77 -10.90
C TRP A 755 48.43 2.14 -9.51
N ILE A 756 47.37 2.65 -8.91
CA ILE A 756 46.79 2.15 -7.68
C ILE A 756 45.32 1.81 -7.93
N GLY A 757 44.75 0.92 -7.11
CA GLY A 757 43.36 0.57 -7.26
C GLY A 757 42.77 -0.18 -6.09
N THR A 758 41.47 -0.18 -5.99
CA THR A 758 40.72 -0.91 -4.97
C THR A 758 39.46 -1.49 -5.58
N LEU A 759 39.23 -2.77 -5.32
CA LEU A 759 37.97 -3.45 -5.62
C LEU A 759 37.38 -3.90 -4.28
N ASN A 760 36.18 -3.51 -3.97
CA ASN A 760 35.50 -3.89 -2.73
C ASN A 760 34.09 -4.39 -3.03
N TYR A 761 33.75 -5.55 -2.50
CA TYR A 761 32.42 -6.13 -2.58
C TYR A 761 31.87 -6.37 -1.18
N GLU A 762 30.67 -5.83 -0.88
CA GLU A 762 30.09 -5.84 0.45
C GLU A 762 28.60 -6.23 0.37
N HIS A 763 28.14 -7.03 1.35
CA HIS A 763 26.74 -7.22 1.67
C HIS A 763 26.38 -6.45 2.93
N ARG A 764 25.23 -5.78 2.87
CA ARG A 764 24.64 -5.04 4.00
C ARG A 764 23.25 -5.58 4.29
N TRP A 765 23.09 -6.15 5.47
CA TRP A 765 21.84 -6.67 6.00
C TRP A 765 21.25 -5.67 6.98
N ARG A 766 19.97 -5.38 6.83
CA ARG A 766 19.14 -4.78 7.86
C ARG A 766 18.07 -5.78 8.22
N PHE A 767 18.09 -6.29 9.46
CA PHE A 767 17.13 -7.29 9.95
C PHE A 767 15.89 -6.64 10.57
N ASP A 768 16.05 -5.41 11.08
CA ASP A 768 15.01 -4.58 11.68
C ASP A 768 15.55 -3.14 11.87
N PRO A 769 14.80 -2.20 12.45
CA PRO A 769 15.33 -0.87 12.76
C PRO A 769 16.46 -0.84 13.78
N LEU A 770 16.71 -1.95 14.49
CA LEU A 770 17.67 -2.04 15.59
C LEU A 770 19.00 -2.67 15.19
N THR A 771 19.02 -3.52 14.13
CA THR A 771 20.15 -4.37 13.78
C THR A 771 20.59 -4.19 12.34
N GLU A 772 21.83 -3.76 12.14
CA GLU A 772 22.48 -3.72 10.83
C GLU A 772 23.77 -4.55 10.90
N PHE A 773 23.95 -5.46 9.95
CA PHE A 773 25.15 -6.30 9.81
C PHE A 773 25.72 -6.16 8.40
N ARG A 774 27.03 -6.03 8.29
CA ARG A 774 27.72 -5.99 7.01
C ARG A 774 28.95 -6.87 7.00
N TYR A 775 29.25 -7.42 5.84
CA TYR A 775 30.50 -8.11 5.58
C TYR A 775 30.91 -7.92 4.12
N GLY A 776 32.22 -7.93 3.89
CA GLY A 776 32.76 -7.72 2.56
C GLY A 776 34.17 -8.22 2.40
N VAL A 777 34.63 -8.24 1.16
CA VAL A 777 35.98 -8.55 0.75
C VAL A 777 36.55 -7.38 -0.06
N MET A 778 37.80 -7.06 0.16
CA MET A 778 38.52 -5.98 -0.49
C MET A 778 39.83 -6.49 -1.08
N LEU A 779 40.09 -6.15 -2.32
CA LEU A 779 41.38 -6.26 -2.98
C LEU A 779 41.91 -4.84 -3.19
N MET A 780 43.14 -4.59 -2.76
CA MET A 780 43.74 -3.28 -2.86
C MET A 780 45.16 -3.39 -3.38
N ARG A 781 45.52 -2.52 -4.31
CA ARG A 781 46.86 -2.33 -4.82
C ARG A 781 47.35 -0.92 -4.42
N ARG A 782 48.43 -0.87 -3.72
CA ARG A 782 49.09 0.37 -3.30
C ARG A 782 50.56 0.36 -3.74
N VAL A 783 51.20 1.49 -3.63
CA VAL A 783 52.65 1.66 -3.93
C VAL A 783 53.28 2.40 -2.76
N TYR A 784 54.37 1.89 -2.26
CA TYR A 784 55.14 2.44 -1.17
C TYR A 784 56.61 2.41 -1.52
N ASP A 785 57.33 3.54 -1.50
CA ASP A 785 58.76 3.65 -1.87
C ASP A 785 59.03 2.99 -3.24
N GLY A 786 58.14 3.23 -4.20
CA GLY A 786 58.20 2.65 -5.56
C GLY A 786 57.82 1.18 -5.66
N SER A 787 57.63 0.48 -4.54
CA SER A 787 57.28 -0.97 -4.50
C SER A 787 55.76 -1.19 -4.41
N VAL A 788 55.29 -2.16 -5.16
CA VAL A 788 53.87 -2.54 -5.19
C VAL A 788 53.54 -3.43 -4.02
N GLU A 789 52.43 -3.13 -3.35
CA GLU A 789 51.83 -4.02 -2.36
C GLU A 789 50.37 -4.31 -2.73
N ASN A 790 50.02 -5.60 -2.75
CA ASN A 790 48.63 -6.04 -2.92
C ASN A 790 48.10 -6.54 -1.60
N THR A 791 46.91 -6.08 -1.25
CA THR A 791 46.24 -6.44 0.01
C THR A 791 44.95 -7.14 -0.26
N LEU A 792 44.72 -8.30 0.38
CA LEU A 792 43.42 -8.91 0.53
C LEU A 792 42.91 -8.58 1.93
N GLY A 793 41.78 -7.94 2.01
CA GLY A 793 41.10 -7.58 3.25
C GLY A 793 39.67 -8.10 3.32
N PHE A 794 39.21 -8.26 4.55
CA PHE A 794 37.82 -8.57 4.87
C PHE A 794 37.27 -7.45 5.76
N THR A 795 35.98 -7.21 5.70
CA THR A 795 35.29 -6.29 6.58
C THR A 795 34.12 -7.00 7.22
N ILE A 796 33.97 -6.84 8.53
CA ILE A 796 32.80 -7.27 9.30
C ILE A 796 32.35 -6.06 10.11
N GLY A 797 31.07 -5.72 10.07
CA GLY A 797 30.51 -4.63 10.83
C GLY A 797 29.16 -5.00 11.42
N LEU A 798 28.94 -4.58 12.65
CA LEU A 798 27.69 -4.73 13.39
C LEU A 798 27.30 -3.38 13.96
N ARG A 799 26.04 -3.01 13.79
CA ARG A 799 25.41 -1.89 14.45
C ARG A 799 24.13 -2.38 15.12
N GLN A 800 24.11 -2.33 16.45
CA GLN A 800 23.05 -2.90 17.25
C GLN A 800 22.54 -1.87 18.26
N ARG A 801 21.22 -1.68 18.29
CA ARG A 801 20.56 -0.93 19.35
C ARG A 801 20.00 -1.92 20.38
N ILE A 802 20.38 -1.74 21.65
CA ILE A 802 20.10 -2.68 22.73
C ILE A 802 19.12 -2.05 23.72
#